data_f99af9f9444a161251fcf2057f91e299
#
_entry.id   f99af9f9444a161251fcf2057f91e299
#
_cell.length_a   1.000
_cell.length_b   1.000
_cell.length_c   1.000
_cell.angle_alpha   90.00
_cell.angle_beta   90.00
_cell.angle_gamma   90.00
#
_symmetry.space_group_name_H-M   'P 1'
#
loop_
_entity.id
_entity.type
_entity.pdbx_description
1 polymer ?
#
loop_
_entity_poly.entity_id
_entity_poly.type
_entity_poly.pdbx_seq_one_letter_code
_entity_poly.pdbx_strand_id
1 'polypeptide(L)'
;MKRNTRNIFARLASPAAATILFAGAFFTRCASVGTPTGGPKDSLPPVIVGVAPADRSTRFKSDRILIEFDEYVQLKDLQKELYTSPAMKRKPVATLRGKAVQIQIKDDSLLPNTTYAIEFGSSVSDNNEGNPLHGLRYVFSTGDEIDSLMMSGYTEESEKADSLGRTFIYFFEADSVPAPEEYDSVMFKYKPAKIARSQKNGIFVAQNLRPVPYRVYAFYDSNDNGAYEPSIDKVGFLEGTYNPAEMPPFAIWYDSVRRYVSADPQLYFRLFTDVSFRRQSLQEAKRTDRHKAMLYFSAARPDIRRIAFEGIDPELIITESASRNRDTLALWFAAEPDIMPDTLRGEITYMRHDPLNVLREVTEPLELPWRRVETREQERERLREERAKARAEAEGRVWRSTAPSAFRMIDFAASAEVNPERDLPLEFATPLTRFDSAAVELLSWSERGDTVRERATFIPDSANVRKWRLRSRWTPERRYRLFIPADALADIAGEGNDSISAALTVADIEKFATLKVEVIPREAGAKYILQAVDANNRLLSEVRGAGEGVHTINYIPAGDMRLRIIEDVNGNGEWDAGNLVERRQSERAEFYKNERDEELFTTKTGWEFEITLDMGRIFAPVTMEQLIERLDKREAAREAKEAEKRLKEGNKKKDDGHNHSSQGSAMGNLRGMTGGMF
;
A
#
# COMPACT_ATOMS: atom_id res chain seq x y z
N MET A 1 38.68 85.64 41.02
CA MET A 1 37.78 85.58 42.19
C MET A 1 37.03 84.23 42.19
N LYS A 2 37.41 83.41 43.13
CA LYS A 2 36.82 82.06 43.33
C LYS A 2 35.43 82.25 43.99
N ARG A 3 34.41 81.56 43.45
CA ARG A 3 33.15 81.34 44.19
C ARG A 3 32.65 79.90 44.00
N ASN A 4 32.69 79.24 45.12
CA ASN A 4 32.14 78.01 45.60
C ASN A 4 30.85 77.53 44.89
N THR A 5 30.94 76.36 44.24
CA THR A 5 29.83 75.47 43.85
C THR A 5 29.92 74.16 44.68
N ARG A 6 29.93 74.29 45.98
CA ARG A 6 29.74 73.14 46.91
C ARG A 6 28.54 73.50 47.76
N ASN A 7 27.34 73.01 47.51
CA ASN A 7 26.23 72.83 48.41
C ASN A 7 24.85 72.79 47.74
N ILE A 8 24.70 72.01 46.64
CA ILE A 8 23.37 71.73 46.06
C ILE A 8 22.97 70.27 46.20
N PHE A 9 23.92 69.37 46.48
CA PHE A 9 23.57 67.93 46.61
C PHE A 9 23.24 67.38 48.01
N ALA A 10 23.25 68.22 49.04
CA ALA A 10 23.02 67.81 50.43
C ALA A 10 21.58 68.01 50.91
N ARG A 11 20.61 68.39 50.09
CA ARG A 11 19.23 68.66 50.52
C ARG A 11 18.10 67.85 49.85
N LEU A 12 18.40 66.71 49.22
CA LEU A 12 17.43 65.81 48.63
C LEU A 12 17.32 64.42 49.30
N ALA A 13 17.88 64.26 50.50
CA ALA A 13 17.63 63.09 51.32
C ALA A 13 16.53 63.41 52.36
N SER A 14 15.31 63.65 51.91
CA SER A 14 14.15 63.62 52.75
C SER A 14 13.74 62.19 53.02
N PRO A 15 13.31 61.83 54.23
CA PRO A 15 12.82 60.45 54.50
C PRO A 15 11.65 60.02 53.60
N ALA A 16 10.95 60.98 53.01
CA ALA A 16 9.92 60.71 52.05
C ALA A 16 10.46 60.12 50.71
N ALA A 17 11.66 60.53 50.25
CA ALA A 17 12.28 59.96 49.09
C ALA A 17 12.80 58.53 49.29
N ALA A 18 13.30 58.21 50.48
CA ALA A 18 13.68 56.86 50.88
C ALA A 18 12.47 55.93 51.00
N THR A 19 11.34 56.45 51.50
CA THR A 19 10.09 55.67 51.64
C THR A 19 9.47 55.35 50.23
N ILE A 20 9.53 56.28 49.26
CA ILE A 20 9.06 56.04 47.87
C ILE A 20 9.96 55.07 47.17
N LEU A 21 11.27 55.10 47.37
CA LEU A 21 12.21 54.10 46.77
C LEU A 21 12.03 52.73 47.42
N PHE A 22 11.73 52.64 48.72
CA PHE A 22 11.46 51.36 49.37
C PHE A 22 10.08 50.80 49.03
N ALA A 23 9.05 51.66 48.85
CA ALA A 23 7.74 51.27 48.35
C ALA A 23 7.79 50.81 46.86
N GLY A 24 8.62 51.42 46.01
CA GLY A 24 8.84 51.00 44.63
C GLY A 24 9.50 49.63 44.48
N ALA A 25 10.37 49.25 45.44
CA ALA A 25 11.01 47.92 45.45
C ALA A 25 10.09 46.75 45.86
N PHE A 26 8.96 47.03 46.48
CA PHE A 26 7.96 46.02 46.84
C PHE A 26 6.93 45.75 45.75
N PHE A 27 6.85 46.57 44.70
CA PHE A 27 5.92 46.36 43.57
C PHE A 27 6.55 45.68 42.35
N THR A 28 7.83 45.30 42.38
CA THR A 28 8.45 44.50 41.31
C THR A 28 8.43 42.98 41.59
N ARG A 29 7.41 42.48 42.29
CA ARG A 29 7.08 41.07 42.21
C ARG A 29 6.35 40.89 40.86
N CYS A 30 7.08 40.45 39.84
CA CYS A 30 6.46 39.78 38.74
C CYS A 30 5.60 38.65 39.32
N ALA A 31 4.29 38.82 39.27
CA ALA A 31 3.38 37.71 39.42
C ALA A 31 3.70 36.78 38.24
N SER A 32 4.42 35.69 38.52
CA SER A 32 4.42 34.58 37.60
C SER A 32 2.96 34.14 37.54
N VAL A 33 2.32 34.39 36.38
CA VAL A 33 1.04 33.78 36.09
C VAL A 33 1.35 32.29 35.97
N GLY A 34 1.26 31.56 37.07
CA GLY A 34 1.20 30.12 37.05
C GLY A 34 -0.08 29.81 36.27
N THR A 35 0.05 29.36 35.08
CA THR A 35 -1.05 28.66 34.42
C THR A 35 -1.50 27.60 35.43
N PRO A 36 -2.79 27.62 35.81
CA PRO A 36 -3.30 26.57 36.69
C PRO A 36 -2.99 25.24 35.97
N THR A 37 -2.14 24.43 36.56
CA THR A 37 -1.98 23.03 36.15
C THR A 37 -3.33 22.42 36.45
N GLY A 38 -4.13 22.23 35.42
CA GLY A 38 -5.40 21.52 35.50
C GLY A 38 -5.22 20.21 36.27
N GLY A 39 -6.25 19.73 36.91
CA GLY A 39 -6.28 18.41 37.52
C GLY A 39 -5.80 17.31 36.59
N PRO A 40 -5.62 16.07 37.03
CA PRO A 40 -5.29 14.95 36.16
C PRO A 40 -6.27 14.94 34.99
N LYS A 41 -5.73 14.75 33.77
CA LYS A 41 -6.54 14.71 32.55
C LYS A 41 -7.56 13.58 32.69
N ASP A 42 -8.84 13.88 32.42
CA ASP A 42 -9.87 12.87 32.41
C ASP A 42 -9.60 11.89 31.25
N SER A 43 -9.65 10.61 31.53
CA SER A 43 -9.48 9.52 30.57
C SER A 43 -10.73 8.64 30.43
N LEU A 44 -11.81 9.00 31.13
CA LEU A 44 -13.04 8.23 31.09
C LEU A 44 -13.93 8.69 29.93
N PRO A 45 -14.69 7.80 29.29
CA PRO A 45 -15.68 8.19 28.31
C PRO A 45 -16.96 8.65 29.00
N PRO A 46 -17.85 9.36 28.29
CA PRO A 46 -19.18 9.70 28.77
C PRO A 46 -19.99 8.45 29.12
N VAL A 47 -20.78 8.55 30.22
CA VAL A 47 -21.63 7.46 30.69
C VAL A 47 -23.09 7.77 30.33
N ILE A 48 -23.81 6.74 29.83
CA ILE A 48 -25.23 6.86 29.52
C ILE A 48 -26.03 6.88 30.82
N VAL A 49 -26.82 7.93 31.04
CA VAL A 49 -27.70 8.10 32.21
C VAL A 49 -29.16 7.92 31.90
N GLY A 50 -29.56 8.02 30.62
CA GLY A 50 -30.94 7.83 30.21
C GLY A 50 -31.08 7.51 28.74
N VAL A 51 -32.11 6.72 28.38
CA VAL A 51 -32.44 6.39 26.98
C VAL A 51 -33.95 6.34 26.82
N ALA A 52 -34.49 7.07 25.85
CA ALA A 52 -35.91 7.11 25.55
C ALA A 52 -36.19 7.06 24.02
N PRO A 53 -37.02 6.10 23.49
CA PRO A 53 -37.56 4.94 24.20
C PRO A 53 -36.45 4.03 24.76
N ALA A 54 -36.82 3.15 25.68
CA ALA A 54 -35.87 2.22 26.31
C ALA A 54 -35.12 1.40 25.23
N ASP A 55 -33.80 1.22 25.45
CA ASP A 55 -33.02 0.27 24.64
C ASP A 55 -33.67 -1.13 24.68
N ARG A 56 -33.58 -1.89 23.60
CA ARG A 56 -34.20 -3.22 23.44
C ARG A 56 -35.73 -3.22 23.56
N SER A 57 -36.39 -2.11 23.19
CA SER A 57 -37.84 -2.04 23.10
C SER A 57 -38.38 -2.83 21.91
N THR A 58 -39.53 -3.48 22.12
CA THR A 58 -40.30 -4.20 21.08
C THR A 58 -41.47 -3.34 20.59
N ARG A 59 -42.08 -3.71 19.46
CA ARG A 59 -43.21 -2.98 18.83
C ARG A 59 -42.89 -1.50 18.65
N PHE A 60 -41.64 -1.23 18.29
CA PHE A 60 -41.12 0.13 18.17
C PHE A 60 -41.85 0.95 17.11
N LYS A 61 -42.31 2.15 17.47
CA LYS A 61 -43.06 3.08 16.59
C LYS A 61 -42.55 4.50 16.62
N SER A 62 -41.54 4.81 17.45
CA SER A 62 -41.00 6.16 17.56
C SER A 62 -40.13 6.52 16.36
N ASP A 63 -40.23 7.77 15.92
CA ASP A 63 -39.32 8.37 14.94
C ASP A 63 -38.09 9.02 15.56
N ARG A 64 -38.03 9.07 16.90
CA ARG A 64 -36.97 9.73 17.68
C ARG A 64 -36.48 8.86 18.81
N ILE A 65 -35.17 8.92 19.00
CA ILE A 65 -34.49 8.29 20.14
C ILE A 65 -33.64 9.36 20.80
N LEU A 66 -33.67 9.42 22.14
CA LEU A 66 -32.83 10.33 22.93
C LEU A 66 -31.93 9.50 23.83
N ILE A 67 -30.61 9.73 23.76
CA ILE A 67 -29.62 9.10 24.62
C ILE A 67 -28.98 10.23 25.43
N GLU A 68 -29.15 10.21 26.76
CA GLU A 68 -28.61 11.21 27.69
C GLU A 68 -27.33 10.71 28.35
N PHE A 69 -26.36 11.62 28.50
CA PHE A 69 -25.07 11.37 29.11
C PHE A 69 -24.88 12.19 30.38
N ASP A 70 -23.99 11.76 31.26
CA ASP A 70 -23.60 12.47 32.49
C ASP A 70 -22.87 13.77 32.20
N GLU A 71 -22.24 13.91 31.02
CA GLU A 71 -21.49 15.07 30.57
C GLU A 71 -21.85 15.52 29.15
N TYR A 72 -21.26 16.64 28.71
CA TYR A 72 -21.40 17.10 27.32
C TYR A 72 -20.59 16.21 26.38
N VAL A 73 -21.20 15.82 25.29
CA VAL A 73 -20.59 14.98 24.27
C VAL A 73 -20.46 15.70 22.93
N GLN A 74 -19.56 15.22 22.08
CA GLN A 74 -19.40 15.67 20.69
C GLN A 74 -19.59 14.48 19.75
N LEU A 75 -19.98 14.76 18.51
CA LEU A 75 -20.14 13.78 17.44
C LEU A 75 -19.00 13.97 16.42
N LYS A 76 -18.15 12.97 16.27
CA LYS A 76 -17.03 12.97 15.32
C LYS A 76 -17.23 11.88 14.27
N ASP A 77 -16.87 12.18 13.02
CA ASP A 77 -16.87 11.21 11.89
C ASP A 77 -18.16 10.37 11.77
N LEU A 78 -19.30 10.96 12.15
CA LEU A 78 -20.58 10.27 12.25
C LEU A 78 -20.99 9.61 10.93
N GLN A 79 -20.66 10.21 9.78
CA GLN A 79 -21.00 9.65 8.47
C GLN A 79 -20.30 8.30 8.20
N LYS A 80 -19.10 8.16 8.74
CA LYS A 80 -18.26 6.96 8.59
C LYS A 80 -18.54 5.91 9.68
N GLU A 81 -18.89 6.37 10.88
CA GLU A 81 -19.04 5.51 12.05
C GLU A 81 -20.48 5.00 12.23
N LEU A 82 -21.48 5.82 11.89
CA LEU A 82 -22.88 5.46 12.06
C LEU A 82 -23.34 4.52 10.94
N TYR A 83 -23.79 3.33 11.32
CA TYR A 83 -24.49 2.42 10.42
C TYR A 83 -25.66 1.72 11.12
N THR A 84 -26.56 1.13 10.35
CA THR A 84 -27.71 0.39 10.89
C THR A 84 -27.70 -1.05 10.38
N SER A 85 -28.16 -1.93 11.23
CA SER A 85 -28.26 -3.37 10.93
C SER A 85 -29.66 -3.88 11.27
N PRO A 86 -30.47 -4.26 10.26
CA PRO A 86 -30.28 -4.11 8.81
C PRO A 86 -30.12 -2.66 8.35
N ALA A 87 -29.62 -2.47 7.12
CA ALA A 87 -29.52 -1.15 6.54
C ALA A 87 -30.89 -0.51 6.35
N MET A 88 -31.11 0.66 6.93
CA MET A 88 -32.31 1.48 6.68
C MET A 88 -32.22 2.15 5.31
N LYS A 89 -33.35 2.41 4.67
CA LYS A 89 -33.41 3.12 3.39
C LYS A 89 -32.74 4.48 3.43
N ARG A 90 -32.86 5.19 4.56
CA ARG A 90 -32.15 6.44 4.85
C ARG A 90 -31.43 6.30 6.18
N LYS A 91 -30.17 6.69 6.23
CA LYS A 91 -29.41 6.69 7.48
C LYS A 91 -30.11 7.60 8.51
N PRO A 92 -30.20 7.18 9.79
CA PRO A 92 -30.67 8.05 10.86
C PRO A 92 -29.78 9.29 10.98
N VAL A 93 -30.36 10.39 11.42
CA VAL A 93 -29.63 11.62 11.66
C VAL A 93 -29.48 11.83 13.16
N ALA A 94 -28.24 11.86 13.64
CA ALA A 94 -27.94 12.16 15.04
C ALA A 94 -27.54 13.62 15.20
N THR A 95 -28.07 14.28 16.22
CA THR A 95 -27.82 15.70 16.56
C THR A 95 -27.66 15.86 18.06
N LEU A 96 -26.87 16.85 18.46
CA LEU A 96 -26.66 17.18 19.88
C LEU A 96 -27.83 17.99 20.44
N ARG A 97 -28.24 17.67 21.69
CA ARG A 97 -29.25 18.37 22.48
C ARG A 97 -28.80 18.49 23.93
N GLY A 98 -27.99 19.51 24.24
CA GLY A 98 -27.37 19.64 25.54
C GLY A 98 -26.41 18.48 25.81
N LYS A 99 -26.65 17.72 26.88
CA LYS A 99 -25.91 16.51 27.21
C LYS A 99 -26.45 15.22 26.53
N ALA A 100 -27.36 15.37 25.56
CA ALA A 100 -27.98 14.24 24.89
C ALA A 100 -27.71 14.21 23.40
N VAL A 101 -27.71 13.01 22.83
CA VAL A 101 -27.75 12.75 21.38
C VAL A 101 -29.19 12.37 21.00
N GLN A 102 -29.80 13.20 20.17
CA GLN A 102 -31.09 12.91 19.57
C GLN A 102 -30.89 12.26 18.20
N ILE A 103 -31.48 11.08 18.01
CA ILE A 103 -31.45 10.35 16.75
C ILE A 103 -32.83 10.46 16.12
N GLN A 104 -32.89 10.92 14.87
CA GLN A 104 -34.11 10.97 14.08
C GLN A 104 -34.07 9.86 13.05
N ILE A 105 -35.04 8.95 13.10
CA ILE A 105 -35.25 7.93 12.09
C ILE A 105 -36.15 8.54 11.02
N LYS A 106 -35.63 8.66 9.78
CA LYS A 106 -36.34 9.24 8.63
C LYS A 106 -36.90 8.20 7.67
N ASP A 107 -36.77 6.95 8.02
CA ASP A 107 -37.25 5.86 7.17
C ASP A 107 -38.63 5.40 7.63
N ASP A 108 -39.62 5.66 6.80
CA ASP A 108 -41.03 5.30 7.06
C ASP A 108 -41.29 3.82 6.73
N SER A 109 -40.33 3.12 6.12
CA SER A 109 -40.44 1.74 5.67
C SER A 109 -39.52 0.77 6.43
N LEU A 110 -39.55 0.83 7.77
CA LEU A 110 -38.96 -0.22 8.60
C LEU A 110 -39.67 -1.57 8.29
N LEU A 111 -38.87 -2.61 8.13
CA LEU A 111 -39.37 -3.93 7.87
C LEU A 111 -40.18 -4.44 9.10
N PRO A 112 -41.28 -5.14 8.91
CA PRO A 112 -42.03 -5.72 10.02
C PRO A 112 -41.26 -6.89 10.65
N ASN A 113 -41.53 -7.15 11.92
CA ASN A 113 -40.92 -8.25 12.69
C ASN A 113 -39.39 -8.33 12.55
N THR A 114 -38.76 -7.18 12.64
CA THR A 114 -37.30 -7.05 12.38
C THR A 114 -36.60 -6.37 13.55
N THR A 115 -35.53 -6.97 14.04
CA THR A 115 -34.64 -6.35 15.02
C THR A 115 -33.63 -5.45 14.33
N TYR A 116 -33.66 -4.18 14.68
CA TYR A 116 -32.71 -3.16 14.22
C TYR A 116 -31.69 -2.83 15.30
N ALA A 117 -30.47 -2.57 14.88
CA ALA A 117 -29.44 -1.95 15.68
C ALA A 117 -28.93 -0.68 14.99
N ILE A 118 -28.76 0.40 15.75
CA ILE A 118 -28.08 1.62 15.33
C ILE A 118 -26.73 1.62 16.02
N GLU A 119 -25.66 1.54 15.24
CA GLU A 119 -24.29 1.45 15.70
C GLU A 119 -23.58 2.78 15.53
N PHE A 120 -22.94 3.26 16.56
CA PHE A 120 -22.23 4.55 16.56
C PHE A 120 -20.72 4.43 16.43
N GLY A 121 -20.18 3.22 16.56
CA GLY A 121 -18.72 2.99 16.53
C GLY A 121 -18.00 3.76 17.62
N SER A 122 -17.14 4.70 17.22
CA SER A 122 -16.40 5.61 18.11
C SER A 122 -16.81 7.08 17.92
N SER A 123 -17.95 7.35 17.32
CA SER A 123 -18.37 8.69 16.93
C SER A 123 -18.79 9.58 18.12
N VAL A 124 -19.19 9.00 19.24
CA VAL A 124 -19.56 9.74 20.45
C VAL A 124 -18.37 9.81 21.39
N SER A 125 -17.96 11.01 21.78
CA SER A 125 -16.86 11.23 22.73
C SER A 125 -17.19 12.38 23.66
N ASP A 126 -16.50 12.47 24.82
CA ASP A 126 -16.62 13.64 25.66
C ASP A 126 -16.20 14.93 24.92
N ASN A 127 -16.73 16.06 25.37
CA ASN A 127 -16.50 17.34 24.68
C ASN A 127 -15.14 17.96 25.02
N ASN A 128 -14.54 17.62 26.16
CA ASN A 128 -13.34 18.28 26.66
C ASN A 128 -12.06 17.58 26.21
N GLU A 129 -11.89 16.32 26.56
CA GLU A 129 -10.70 15.51 26.30
C GLU A 129 -10.81 14.70 25.01
N GLY A 130 -12.04 14.43 24.54
CA GLY A 130 -12.32 13.67 23.34
C GLY A 130 -12.22 12.16 23.52
N ASN A 131 -12.41 11.64 24.76
CA ASN A 131 -12.40 10.21 25.04
C ASN A 131 -13.61 9.52 24.39
N PRO A 132 -13.43 8.60 23.43
CA PRO A 132 -14.54 8.01 22.70
C PRO A 132 -15.27 6.96 23.54
N LEU A 133 -16.60 6.96 23.46
CA LEU A 133 -17.45 5.86 23.93
C LEU A 133 -17.54 4.78 22.83
N HIS A 134 -16.71 3.74 22.96
CA HIS A 134 -16.70 2.65 22.01
C HIS A 134 -17.91 1.71 22.18
N GLY A 135 -18.42 1.18 21.06
CA GLY A 135 -19.46 0.17 21.07
C GLY A 135 -20.84 0.68 21.47
N LEU A 136 -21.05 2.01 21.46
CA LEU A 136 -22.40 2.55 21.64
C LEU A 136 -23.32 2.03 20.54
N ARG A 137 -24.37 1.34 20.97
CA ARG A 137 -25.41 0.86 20.09
C ARG A 137 -26.79 1.00 20.74
N TYR A 138 -27.80 1.18 19.92
CA TYR A 138 -29.20 1.17 20.33
C TYR A 138 -29.96 0.13 19.54
N VAL A 139 -30.67 -0.75 20.22
CA VAL A 139 -31.39 -1.90 19.64
C VAL A 139 -32.89 -1.74 19.86
N PHE A 140 -33.67 -2.08 18.85
CA PHE A 140 -35.12 -2.14 18.95
C PHE A 140 -35.68 -3.16 17.96
N SER A 141 -36.91 -3.63 18.19
CA SER A 141 -37.62 -4.49 17.26
C SER A 141 -38.98 -3.90 16.86
N THR A 142 -39.31 -3.99 15.59
CA THR A 142 -40.66 -3.68 15.09
C THR A 142 -41.67 -4.77 15.39
N GLY A 143 -41.20 -5.98 15.75
CA GLY A 143 -41.98 -7.12 16.18
C GLY A 143 -42.08 -7.25 17.69
N ASP A 144 -42.57 -8.41 18.13
CA ASP A 144 -42.76 -8.73 19.54
C ASP A 144 -41.51 -9.23 20.25
N GLU A 145 -40.51 -9.67 19.48
CA GLU A 145 -39.28 -10.27 19.98
C GLU A 145 -38.04 -9.54 19.43
N ILE A 146 -36.94 -9.71 20.14
CA ILE A 146 -35.62 -9.26 19.73
C ILE A 146 -34.77 -10.50 19.44
N ASP A 147 -34.26 -10.57 18.21
CA ASP A 147 -33.31 -11.63 17.83
C ASP A 147 -32.07 -11.58 18.74
N SER A 148 -31.59 -12.74 19.20
CA SER A 148 -30.52 -12.79 20.24
C SER A 148 -29.31 -13.59 19.86
N LEU A 149 -29.33 -14.33 18.73
CA LEU A 149 -28.18 -15.13 18.31
C LEU A 149 -27.04 -14.28 17.81
N MET A 150 -25.81 -14.82 17.90
CA MET A 150 -24.58 -14.13 17.55
C MET A 150 -23.65 -15.07 16.78
N MET A 151 -22.81 -14.47 15.93
CA MET A 151 -21.66 -15.12 15.31
C MET A 151 -20.44 -14.20 15.42
N SER A 152 -19.27 -14.79 15.63
CA SER A 152 -17.99 -14.08 15.68
C SER A 152 -17.15 -14.40 14.46
N GLY A 153 -16.18 -13.54 14.17
CA GLY A 153 -15.24 -13.82 13.11
C GLY A 153 -14.07 -12.85 13.07
N TYR A 154 -13.20 -13.09 12.09
CA TYR A 154 -11.96 -12.35 11.89
C TYR A 154 -11.78 -11.97 10.42
N THR A 155 -11.23 -10.80 10.19
CA THR A 155 -10.96 -10.26 8.84
C THR A 155 -9.50 -9.86 8.72
N GLU A 156 -8.84 -10.32 7.65
CA GLU A 156 -7.45 -10.00 7.34
C GLU A 156 -7.24 -9.72 5.85
N GLU A 157 -6.17 -9.02 5.53
CA GLU A 157 -5.72 -8.85 4.16
C GLU A 157 -4.92 -10.07 3.71
N SER A 158 -5.33 -10.72 2.63
CA SER A 158 -4.77 -11.99 2.20
C SER A 158 -3.30 -11.92 1.75
N GLU A 159 -2.88 -10.82 1.15
CA GLU A 159 -1.49 -10.65 0.66
C GLU A 159 -0.50 -10.35 1.79
N LYS A 160 -0.92 -9.61 2.82
CA LYS A 160 -0.04 -9.11 3.89
C LYS A 160 -0.21 -9.82 5.23
N ALA A 161 -1.24 -10.67 5.35
CA ALA A 161 -1.65 -11.29 6.60
C ALA A 161 -1.88 -10.28 7.75
N ASP A 162 -2.28 -9.05 7.40
CA ASP A 162 -2.60 -7.99 8.36
C ASP A 162 -4.09 -7.98 8.68
N SER A 163 -4.44 -7.82 9.96
CA SER A 163 -5.85 -7.67 10.36
C SER A 163 -6.46 -6.42 9.74
N LEU A 164 -7.65 -6.54 9.17
CA LEU A 164 -8.42 -5.45 8.59
C LEU A 164 -9.55 -5.03 9.53
N GLY A 165 -9.38 -3.87 10.17
CA GLY A 165 -10.45 -3.21 10.90
C GLY A 165 -11.40 -2.46 9.96
N ARG A 166 -12.62 -2.15 10.47
CA ARG A 166 -13.65 -1.40 9.73
C ARG A 166 -14.17 -2.10 8.47
N THR A 167 -13.94 -3.39 8.35
CA THR A 167 -14.50 -4.23 7.29
C THR A 167 -15.97 -4.45 7.56
N PHE A 168 -16.84 -4.26 6.59
CA PHE A 168 -18.24 -4.57 6.65
C PHE A 168 -18.45 -6.05 6.38
N ILE A 169 -19.29 -6.71 7.22
CA ILE A 169 -19.67 -8.10 7.08
C ILE A 169 -21.18 -8.15 6.85
N TYR A 170 -21.57 -8.63 5.69
CA TYR A 170 -22.95 -8.71 5.24
C TYR A 170 -23.48 -10.13 5.38
N PHE A 171 -24.56 -10.25 6.11
CA PHE A 171 -25.29 -11.51 6.32
C PHE A 171 -26.57 -11.48 5.48
N PHE A 172 -26.63 -12.34 4.47
CA PHE A 172 -27.81 -12.52 3.62
C PHE A 172 -28.50 -13.82 4.01
N GLU A 173 -29.80 -13.78 4.31
CA GLU A 173 -30.57 -15.02 4.52
C GLU A 173 -30.51 -15.85 3.24
N ALA A 174 -30.11 -17.10 3.34
CA ALA A 174 -29.75 -17.94 2.18
C ALA A 174 -30.90 -18.06 1.16
N ASP A 175 -32.17 -18.08 1.65
CA ASP A 175 -33.35 -18.16 0.82
C ASP A 175 -33.78 -16.84 0.17
N SER A 176 -33.16 -15.71 0.58
CA SER A 176 -33.50 -14.37 0.09
C SER A 176 -32.62 -13.88 -1.05
N VAL A 177 -31.58 -14.63 -1.39
CA VAL A 177 -30.60 -14.30 -2.44
C VAL A 177 -30.36 -15.50 -3.34
N PRO A 178 -29.99 -15.28 -4.64
CA PRO A 178 -29.69 -16.37 -5.56
C PRO A 178 -28.59 -17.30 -5.06
N ALA A 179 -28.63 -18.56 -5.51
CA ALA A 179 -27.55 -19.51 -5.27
C ALA A 179 -26.23 -19.03 -5.91
N PRO A 180 -25.05 -19.41 -5.36
CA PRO A 180 -23.77 -18.96 -5.89
C PRO A 180 -23.55 -19.27 -7.38
N GLU A 181 -24.15 -20.33 -7.89
CA GLU A 181 -24.05 -20.74 -9.30
C GLU A 181 -24.84 -19.82 -10.25
N GLU A 182 -25.87 -19.15 -9.73
CA GLU A 182 -26.66 -18.16 -10.47
C GLU A 182 -26.12 -16.72 -10.26
N TYR A 183 -25.02 -16.63 -9.56
CA TYR A 183 -24.53 -15.44 -8.91
C TYR A 183 -23.40 -14.84 -9.74
N ASP A 184 -23.67 -13.72 -10.34
CA ASP A 184 -22.64 -12.85 -10.86
C ASP A 184 -22.28 -11.75 -9.83
N SER A 185 -21.46 -10.81 -10.24
CA SER A 185 -20.97 -9.65 -9.49
C SER A 185 -22.01 -8.79 -8.76
N VAL A 186 -23.24 -9.25 -8.56
CA VAL A 186 -24.39 -8.40 -8.18
C VAL A 186 -24.73 -8.48 -6.70
N MET A 187 -24.08 -9.39 -5.91
CA MET A 187 -24.43 -9.67 -4.52
C MET A 187 -24.55 -8.42 -3.65
N PHE A 188 -23.61 -7.52 -3.73
CA PHE A 188 -23.64 -6.30 -2.93
C PHE A 188 -24.73 -5.30 -3.34
N LYS A 189 -25.52 -5.60 -4.39
CA LYS A 189 -26.73 -4.86 -4.74
C LYS A 189 -27.96 -5.36 -3.97
N TYR A 190 -27.92 -6.57 -3.41
CA TYR A 190 -28.96 -7.07 -2.53
C TYR A 190 -28.81 -6.44 -1.14
N LYS A 191 -29.92 -6.30 -0.44
CA LYS A 191 -29.90 -5.78 0.93
C LYS A 191 -29.58 -6.92 1.90
N PRO A 192 -28.54 -6.79 2.71
CA PRO A 192 -28.24 -7.78 3.75
C PRO A 192 -29.30 -7.74 4.85
N ALA A 193 -29.63 -8.91 5.39
CA ALA A 193 -30.49 -9.04 6.55
C ALA A 193 -29.85 -8.49 7.82
N LYS A 194 -28.52 -8.60 7.93
CA LYS A 194 -27.72 -8.03 9.04
C LYS A 194 -26.38 -7.54 8.52
N ILE A 195 -25.84 -6.53 9.22
CA ILE A 195 -24.54 -5.94 8.97
C ILE A 195 -23.77 -5.94 10.28
N ALA A 196 -22.53 -6.41 10.24
CA ALA A 196 -21.54 -6.22 11.30
C ALA A 196 -20.35 -5.48 10.74
N ARG A 197 -19.48 -4.96 11.61
CA ARG A 197 -18.23 -4.29 11.23
C ARG A 197 -17.10 -4.76 12.12
N SER A 198 -15.96 -5.10 11.52
CA SER A 198 -14.78 -5.51 12.29
C SER A 198 -14.16 -4.33 13.03
N GLN A 199 -13.59 -4.61 14.19
CA GLN A 199 -12.81 -3.68 14.99
C GLN A 199 -11.39 -3.57 14.42
N LYS A 200 -10.56 -2.69 15.00
CA LYS A 200 -9.18 -2.46 14.54
C LYS A 200 -8.31 -3.72 14.54
N ASN A 201 -8.61 -4.67 15.40
CA ASN A 201 -7.94 -5.97 15.47
C ASN A 201 -8.45 -7.00 14.45
N GLY A 202 -9.39 -6.62 13.59
CA GLY A 202 -10.00 -7.52 12.62
C GLY A 202 -11.16 -8.37 13.17
N ILE A 203 -11.37 -8.43 14.48
CA ILE A 203 -12.46 -9.19 15.08
C ILE A 203 -13.79 -8.48 14.87
N PHE A 204 -14.84 -9.25 14.59
CA PHE A 204 -16.22 -8.79 14.63
C PHE A 204 -17.11 -9.75 15.41
N VAL A 205 -18.19 -9.20 15.97
CA VAL A 205 -19.28 -9.96 16.55
C VAL A 205 -20.58 -9.46 15.93
N ALA A 206 -21.17 -10.28 15.08
CA ALA A 206 -22.49 -10.05 14.53
C ALA A 206 -23.53 -10.44 15.57
N GLN A 207 -24.43 -9.55 15.91
CA GLN A 207 -25.42 -9.73 16.95
C GLN A 207 -26.83 -9.59 16.37
N ASN A 208 -27.81 -10.05 17.13
CA ASN A 208 -29.22 -9.99 16.76
C ASN A 208 -29.53 -10.76 15.47
N LEU A 209 -28.90 -11.91 15.30
CA LEU A 209 -29.16 -12.85 14.21
C LEU A 209 -30.37 -13.71 14.50
N ARG A 210 -31.10 -14.09 13.45
CA ARG A 210 -32.19 -15.06 13.48
C ARG A 210 -31.63 -16.49 13.34
N PRO A 211 -32.36 -17.53 13.81
CA PRO A 211 -31.96 -18.93 13.65
C PRO A 211 -32.23 -19.45 12.22
N VAL A 212 -31.59 -18.81 11.23
CA VAL A 212 -31.69 -19.15 9.80
C VAL A 212 -30.32 -19.25 9.16
N PRO A 213 -30.15 -20.00 8.06
CA PRO A 213 -28.88 -20.05 7.34
C PRO A 213 -28.57 -18.71 6.67
N TYR A 214 -27.32 -18.23 6.80
CA TYR A 214 -26.83 -17.04 6.17
C TYR A 214 -25.69 -17.36 5.19
N ARG A 215 -25.68 -16.67 4.05
CA ARG A 215 -24.50 -16.49 3.20
C ARG A 215 -23.79 -15.23 3.67
N VAL A 216 -22.48 -15.34 3.88
CA VAL A 216 -21.73 -14.23 4.50
C VAL A 216 -20.61 -13.74 3.59
N TYR A 217 -20.57 -12.43 3.40
CA TYR A 217 -19.58 -11.72 2.60
C TYR A 217 -18.98 -10.58 3.41
N ALA A 218 -17.73 -10.28 3.13
CA ALA A 218 -17.05 -9.15 3.75
C ALA A 218 -16.47 -8.22 2.68
N PHE A 219 -16.46 -6.91 2.94
CA PHE A 219 -15.71 -5.98 2.13
C PHE A 219 -15.12 -4.85 2.98
N TYR A 220 -13.93 -4.43 2.58
CA TYR A 220 -13.25 -3.28 3.15
C TYR A 220 -13.45 -2.09 2.21
N ASP A 221 -14.20 -1.11 2.68
CA ASP A 221 -14.51 0.14 1.97
C ASP A 221 -13.28 1.06 2.02
N SER A 222 -12.53 1.10 0.91
CA SER A 222 -11.25 1.81 0.83
C SER A 222 -11.40 3.33 0.75
N ASN A 223 -12.56 3.83 0.27
CA ASN A 223 -12.83 5.24 0.06
C ASN A 223 -13.92 5.81 0.98
N ASP A 224 -14.43 4.99 1.94
CA ASP A 224 -15.47 5.36 2.92
C ASP A 224 -16.80 5.83 2.27
N ASN A 225 -17.18 5.31 1.10
CA ASN A 225 -18.42 5.68 0.41
C ASN A 225 -19.65 4.84 0.85
N GLY A 226 -19.44 3.77 1.60
CA GLY A 226 -20.46 2.88 2.15
C GLY A 226 -21.04 1.88 1.15
N ALA A 227 -20.39 1.67 0.01
CA ALA A 227 -20.78 0.73 -1.02
C ALA A 227 -19.56 -0.07 -1.50
N TYR A 228 -19.77 -1.32 -1.90
CA TYR A 228 -18.70 -2.11 -2.49
C TYR A 228 -18.43 -1.70 -3.94
N GLU A 229 -17.20 -1.34 -4.22
CA GLU A 229 -16.71 -1.01 -5.57
C GLU A 229 -15.66 -2.02 -6.01
N PRO A 230 -15.99 -2.90 -6.98
CA PRO A 230 -15.05 -3.88 -7.50
C PRO A 230 -13.72 -3.23 -7.95
N SER A 231 -12.61 -3.88 -7.68
CA SER A 231 -11.23 -3.47 -8.02
C SER A 231 -10.68 -2.26 -7.26
N ILE A 232 -11.47 -1.61 -6.42
CA ILE A 232 -11.06 -0.56 -5.50
C ILE A 232 -11.04 -1.12 -4.09
N ASP A 233 -12.16 -1.72 -3.70
CA ASP A 233 -12.34 -2.31 -2.38
C ASP A 233 -11.82 -3.74 -2.32
N LYS A 234 -11.51 -4.18 -1.10
CA LYS A 234 -11.17 -5.57 -0.88
C LYS A 234 -12.43 -6.35 -0.51
N VAL A 235 -12.54 -7.56 -1.03
CA VAL A 235 -13.67 -8.45 -0.81
C VAL A 235 -13.20 -9.79 -0.28
N GLY A 236 -14.02 -10.41 0.57
CA GLY A 236 -13.87 -11.77 1.04
C GLY A 236 -15.22 -12.47 1.08
N PHE A 237 -15.23 -13.76 0.87
CA PHE A 237 -16.44 -14.57 0.91
C PHE A 237 -16.16 -15.90 1.62
N LEU A 238 -17.22 -16.54 2.06
CA LEU A 238 -17.17 -17.88 2.64
C LEU A 238 -17.96 -18.85 1.78
N GLU A 239 -17.51 -20.10 1.76
CA GLU A 239 -18.24 -21.18 1.11
C GLU A 239 -19.41 -21.64 2.00
N GLY A 240 -20.53 -21.97 1.36
CA GLY A 240 -21.71 -22.51 2.05
C GLY A 240 -22.54 -21.48 2.79
N THR A 241 -23.31 -22.00 3.76
CA THR A 241 -24.22 -21.24 4.61
C THR A 241 -23.92 -21.52 6.08
N TYR A 242 -24.20 -20.54 6.93
CA TYR A 242 -23.91 -20.60 8.36
C TYR A 242 -25.17 -20.25 9.15
N ASN A 243 -25.65 -21.19 9.98
CA ASN A 243 -26.78 -20.97 10.86
C ASN A 243 -26.27 -20.69 12.28
N PRO A 244 -26.51 -19.51 12.86
CA PRO A 244 -26.03 -19.18 14.20
C PRO A 244 -26.54 -20.10 15.30
N ALA A 245 -27.68 -20.77 15.09
CA ALA A 245 -28.22 -21.73 16.05
C ALA A 245 -27.46 -23.08 16.07
N GLU A 246 -26.73 -23.38 15.00
CA GLU A 246 -25.96 -24.62 14.81
C GLU A 246 -24.46 -24.43 15.05
N MET A 247 -24.01 -23.17 15.17
CA MET A 247 -22.60 -22.86 15.41
C MET A 247 -22.22 -23.18 16.86
N PRO A 248 -20.98 -23.64 17.11
CA PRO A 248 -20.49 -23.84 18.46
C PRO A 248 -20.51 -22.53 19.26
N PRO A 249 -20.73 -22.60 20.59
CA PRO A 249 -20.63 -21.40 21.42
C PRO A 249 -19.19 -20.82 21.39
N PHE A 250 -19.08 -19.53 21.54
CA PHE A 250 -17.78 -18.82 21.63
C PHE A 250 -17.76 -17.89 22.83
N ALA A 251 -16.56 -17.66 23.35
CA ALA A 251 -16.33 -16.69 24.42
C ALA A 251 -16.19 -15.27 23.85
N ILE A 252 -16.75 -14.30 24.58
CA ILE A 252 -16.54 -12.87 24.32
C ILE A 252 -15.76 -12.32 25.49
N TRP A 253 -14.66 -11.64 25.18
CA TRP A 253 -13.85 -10.94 26.15
C TRP A 253 -13.84 -9.45 25.85
N TYR A 254 -14.03 -8.63 26.88
CA TYR A 254 -14.02 -7.18 26.77
C TYR A 254 -12.82 -6.61 27.52
N ASP A 255 -11.91 -5.98 26.80
CA ASP A 255 -10.83 -5.20 27.37
C ASP A 255 -11.35 -3.83 27.85
N SER A 256 -11.55 -3.68 29.14
CA SER A 256 -12.07 -2.44 29.73
C SER A 256 -11.07 -1.28 29.63
N VAL A 257 -9.78 -1.54 29.51
CA VAL A 257 -8.73 -0.53 29.38
C VAL A 257 -8.66 -0.02 27.94
N ARG A 258 -8.58 -0.92 26.98
CA ARG A 258 -8.51 -0.59 25.55
C ARG A 258 -9.86 -0.47 24.89
N ARG A 259 -10.90 -0.94 25.57
CA ARG A 259 -12.31 -0.93 25.11
C ARG A 259 -12.53 -1.70 23.79
N TYR A 260 -11.82 -2.79 23.62
CA TYR A 260 -12.04 -3.72 22.52
C TYR A 260 -12.83 -4.93 22.97
N VAL A 261 -13.69 -5.41 22.07
CA VAL A 261 -14.30 -6.72 22.17
C VAL A 261 -13.41 -7.70 21.43
N SER A 262 -12.99 -8.77 22.10
CA SER A 262 -12.36 -9.92 21.50
C SER A 262 -13.29 -11.12 21.61
N ALA A 263 -13.22 -12.03 20.66
CA ALA A 263 -14.02 -13.24 20.64
C ALA A 263 -13.25 -14.32 19.89
N ASP A 264 -13.50 -15.59 20.22
CA ASP A 264 -13.01 -16.69 19.40
C ASP A 264 -13.67 -16.61 18.02
N PRO A 265 -12.89 -16.49 16.94
CA PRO A 265 -13.45 -16.38 15.60
C PRO A 265 -14.07 -17.71 15.16
N GLN A 266 -15.31 -17.67 14.69
CA GLN A 266 -15.99 -18.79 14.02
C GLN A 266 -15.90 -18.68 12.50
N LEU A 267 -15.86 -17.43 11.97
CA LEU A 267 -15.82 -17.11 10.56
C LEU A 267 -14.51 -16.38 10.24
N TYR A 268 -13.78 -16.84 9.21
CA TYR A 268 -12.49 -16.29 8.80
C TYR A 268 -12.57 -15.74 7.39
N PHE A 269 -12.35 -14.43 7.23
CA PHE A 269 -12.33 -13.78 5.95
C PHE A 269 -10.92 -13.34 5.58
N ARG A 270 -10.45 -13.78 4.43
CA ARG A 270 -9.27 -13.23 3.75
C ARG A 270 -9.73 -12.35 2.62
N LEU A 271 -9.47 -11.06 2.77
CA LEU A 271 -9.92 -10.07 1.81
C LEU A 271 -8.83 -9.80 0.79
N PHE A 272 -9.23 -9.78 -0.46
CA PHE A 272 -8.38 -9.49 -1.62
C PHE A 272 -9.04 -8.45 -2.52
N THR A 273 -8.26 -7.76 -3.34
CA THR A 273 -8.82 -6.88 -4.37
C THR A 273 -9.20 -7.73 -5.58
N ASP A 274 -10.49 -7.78 -5.89
CA ASP A 274 -10.99 -8.53 -7.03
C ASP A 274 -11.01 -7.67 -8.28
N VAL A 275 -10.18 -8.02 -9.24
CA VAL A 275 -10.10 -7.33 -10.55
C VAL A 275 -10.96 -7.98 -11.63
N SER A 276 -11.62 -9.11 -11.34
CA SER A 276 -12.42 -9.88 -12.30
C SER A 276 -13.68 -9.15 -12.78
N PHE A 277 -14.20 -8.23 -11.98
CA PHE A 277 -15.41 -7.45 -12.29
C PHE A 277 -15.20 -6.30 -13.26
N ARG A 278 -13.96 -5.95 -13.58
CA ARG A 278 -13.71 -4.91 -14.55
C ARG A 278 -14.18 -5.36 -15.92
N ARG A 279 -15.11 -4.61 -16.50
CA ARG A 279 -15.50 -4.83 -17.89
C ARG A 279 -14.33 -4.53 -18.79
N GLN A 280 -13.95 -5.50 -19.62
CA GLN A 280 -12.86 -5.32 -20.56
C GLN A 280 -13.23 -4.34 -21.66
N SER A 281 -12.47 -3.28 -21.81
CA SER A 281 -12.57 -2.31 -22.90
C SER A 281 -11.26 -1.55 -23.04
N LEU A 282 -10.93 -1.13 -24.24
CA LEU A 282 -9.84 -0.20 -24.50
C LEU A 282 -10.28 1.20 -24.04
N GLN A 283 -9.53 1.81 -23.12
CA GLN A 283 -9.83 3.13 -22.54
C GLN A 283 -9.11 4.24 -23.29
N GLU A 284 -7.83 4.03 -23.56
CA GLU A 284 -6.98 5.02 -24.21
C GLU A 284 -5.93 4.30 -25.05
N ALA A 285 -5.63 4.86 -26.20
CA ALA A 285 -4.50 4.48 -27.02
C ALA A 285 -3.69 5.76 -27.34
N LYS A 286 -2.40 5.75 -26.98
CA LYS A 286 -1.55 6.94 -27.08
C LYS A 286 -0.17 6.59 -27.59
N ARG A 287 0.29 7.29 -28.61
CA ARG A 287 1.68 7.20 -29.07
C ARG A 287 2.56 8.10 -28.21
N THR A 288 3.46 7.48 -27.45
CA THR A 288 4.34 8.20 -26.49
C THR A 288 5.71 8.52 -27.09
N ASP A 289 6.12 7.77 -28.09
CA ASP A 289 7.36 7.94 -28.82
C ASP A 289 7.15 7.58 -30.30
N ARG A 290 8.10 7.90 -31.18
CA ARG A 290 8.00 7.55 -32.60
C ARG A 290 7.81 6.04 -32.80
N HIS A 291 8.51 5.24 -32.01
CA HIS A 291 8.52 3.77 -32.05
C HIS A 291 7.73 3.12 -30.92
N LYS A 292 6.92 3.88 -30.15
CA LYS A 292 6.19 3.36 -29.01
C LYS A 292 4.79 3.90 -28.89
N ALA A 293 3.83 3.01 -28.70
CA ALA A 293 2.47 3.37 -28.28
C ALA A 293 2.08 2.62 -27.00
N MET A 294 1.16 3.21 -26.26
CA MET A 294 0.60 2.63 -25.04
C MET A 294 -0.89 2.42 -25.25
N LEU A 295 -1.36 1.22 -24.92
CA LEU A 295 -2.78 0.87 -24.89
C LEU A 295 -3.18 0.63 -23.44
N TYR A 296 -4.17 1.36 -22.97
CA TYR A 296 -4.69 1.26 -21.60
C TYR A 296 -6.06 0.58 -21.62
N PHE A 297 -6.17 -0.53 -20.94
CA PHE A 297 -7.39 -1.30 -20.83
C PHE A 297 -8.02 -1.13 -19.45
N SER A 298 -9.33 -1.27 -19.36
CA SER A 298 -10.06 -1.19 -18.09
C SER A 298 -9.90 -2.42 -17.23
N ALA A 299 -9.52 -3.57 -17.78
CA ALA A 299 -9.31 -4.83 -17.05
C ALA A 299 -7.98 -5.47 -17.42
N ALA A 300 -7.48 -6.29 -16.50
CA ALA A 300 -6.24 -7.04 -16.65
C ALA A 300 -6.31 -8.07 -17.78
N ARG A 301 -5.15 -8.37 -18.37
CA ARG A 301 -4.96 -9.46 -19.37
C ARG A 301 -5.97 -9.40 -20.51
N PRO A 302 -6.00 -8.31 -21.31
CA PRO A 302 -6.89 -8.23 -22.46
C PRO A 302 -6.60 -9.37 -23.45
N ASP A 303 -7.64 -10.07 -23.88
CA ASP A 303 -7.53 -11.11 -24.90
C ASP A 303 -7.53 -10.45 -26.28
N ILE A 304 -6.33 -10.16 -26.78
CA ILE A 304 -6.09 -9.50 -28.06
C ILE A 304 -5.90 -10.55 -29.14
N ARG A 305 -6.71 -10.48 -30.16
CA ARG A 305 -6.68 -11.39 -31.30
C ARG A 305 -5.78 -10.88 -32.41
N ARG A 306 -5.81 -9.56 -32.66
CA ARG A 306 -5.05 -8.95 -33.74
C ARG A 306 -4.76 -7.48 -33.44
N ILE A 307 -3.58 -7.03 -33.81
CA ILE A 307 -3.22 -5.62 -33.93
C ILE A 307 -2.59 -5.44 -35.33
N ALA A 308 -3.07 -4.46 -36.08
CA ALA A 308 -2.53 -4.16 -37.38
C ALA A 308 -2.50 -2.67 -37.65
N PHE A 309 -1.47 -2.19 -38.31
CA PHE A 309 -1.33 -0.79 -38.74
C PHE A 309 -1.03 -0.70 -40.22
N GLU A 310 -1.55 0.35 -40.85
CA GLU A 310 -1.33 0.60 -42.29
C GLU A 310 0.17 0.81 -42.56
N GLY A 311 0.71 0.05 -43.52
CA GLY A 311 2.11 0.16 -43.94
C GLY A 311 3.16 -0.38 -42.93
N ILE A 312 2.74 -1.07 -41.86
CA ILE A 312 3.63 -1.73 -40.93
C ILE A 312 3.36 -3.24 -40.96
N ASP A 313 4.42 -4.01 -41.16
CA ASP A 313 4.34 -5.47 -41.07
C ASP A 313 4.01 -5.87 -39.62
N PRO A 314 2.99 -6.71 -39.39
CA PRO A 314 2.67 -7.21 -38.04
C PRO A 314 3.86 -7.86 -37.28
N GLU A 315 4.81 -8.46 -38.00
CA GLU A 315 6.01 -9.05 -37.37
C GLU A 315 6.94 -8.02 -36.79
N LEU A 316 6.84 -6.75 -37.19
CA LEU A 316 7.59 -5.63 -36.64
C LEU A 316 6.93 -5.00 -35.41
N ILE A 317 5.76 -5.51 -34.97
CA ILE A 317 5.04 -5.02 -33.81
C ILE A 317 5.34 -5.93 -32.61
N ILE A 318 6.11 -5.41 -31.67
CA ILE A 318 6.47 -6.12 -30.45
C ILE A 318 5.56 -5.64 -29.31
N THR A 319 4.91 -6.57 -28.62
CA THR A 319 4.03 -6.24 -27.48
C THR A 319 4.72 -6.53 -26.16
N GLU A 320 4.55 -5.62 -25.21
CA GLU A 320 5.09 -5.73 -23.85
C GLU A 320 3.99 -5.40 -22.82
N SER A 321 3.87 -6.20 -21.77
CA SER A 321 3.06 -5.82 -20.61
C SER A 321 3.76 -4.74 -19.80
N ALA A 322 3.21 -3.52 -19.82
CA ALA A 322 3.83 -2.34 -19.19
C ALA A 322 3.37 -2.11 -17.75
N SER A 323 2.36 -2.85 -17.27
CA SER A 323 1.85 -2.76 -15.90
C SER A 323 1.94 -4.11 -15.18
N ARG A 324 2.08 -4.06 -13.84
CA ARG A 324 2.04 -5.26 -12.98
C ARG A 324 0.70 -6.01 -13.13
N ASN A 325 -0.40 -5.28 -13.29
CA ASN A 325 -1.73 -5.84 -13.48
C ASN A 325 -2.00 -6.34 -14.90
N ARG A 326 -1.06 -6.15 -15.84
CA ARG A 326 -1.22 -6.50 -17.25
C ARG A 326 -2.46 -5.87 -17.90
N ASP A 327 -2.86 -4.69 -17.47
CA ASP A 327 -3.94 -3.88 -18.04
C ASP A 327 -3.43 -2.79 -19.00
N THR A 328 -2.11 -2.64 -19.10
CA THR A 328 -1.44 -1.67 -19.96
C THR A 328 -0.44 -2.39 -20.84
N LEU A 329 -0.58 -2.20 -22.15
CA LEU A 329 0.34 -2.77 -23.14
C LEU A 329 1.16 -1.67 -23.80
N ALA A 330 2.46 -1.89 -23.91
CA ALA A 330 3.31 -1.12 -24.79
C ALA A 330 3.41 -1.86 -26.13
N LEU A 331 3.17 -1.13 -27.21
CA LEU A 331 3.44 -1.56 -28.58
C LEU A 331 4.75 -0.90 -28.99
N TRP A 332 5.69 -1.70 -29.44
CA TRP A 332 6.95 -1.26 -29.98
C TRP A 332 7.01 -1.56 -31.46
N PHE A 333 7.44 -0.59 -32.27
CA PHE A 333 7.49 -0.70 -33.71
C PHE A 333 8.95 -0.80 -34.18
N ALA A 334 9.35 -2.00 -34.60
CA ALA A 334 10.71 -2.28 -35.07
C ALA A 334 10.87 -1.94 -36.56
N ALA A 335 10.33 -0.80 -36.98
CA ALA A 335 10.42 -0.29 -38.33
C ALA A 335 11.43 0.85 -38.44
N GLU A 336 12.09 0.99 -39.60
CA GLU A 336 13.01 2.10 -39.82
C GLU A 336 12.32 3.46 -39.63
N PRO A 337 13.01 4.47 -39.10
CA PRO A 337 12.42 5.78 -38.88
C PRO A 337 11.73 6.40 -40.09
N ASP A 338 12.27 6.21 -41.28
CA ASP A 338 11.73 6.79 -42.50
C ASP A 338 10.40 6.17 -42.94
N ILE A 339 10.07 4.96 -42.44
CA ILE A 339 8.82 4.25 -42.73
C ILE A 339 7.71 4.66 -41.72
N MET A 340 8.09 5.23 -40.57
CA MET A 340 7.15 5.56 -39.52
C MET A 340 6.39 6.88 -39.77
N PRO A 341 5.10 6.83 -40.11
CA PRO A 341 4.31 8.04 -40.39
C PRO A 341 4.06 8.86 -39.08
N ASP A 342 3.73 10.15 -39.25
CA ASP A 342 3.38 11.03 -38.12
C ASP A 342 2.09 10.57 -37.43
N THR A 343 1.19 9.93 -38.15
CA THR A 343 -0.03 9.32 -37.58
C THR A 343 -0.11 7.87 -38.01
N LEU A 344 -0.04 6.96 -37.05
CA LEU A 344 -0.29 5.56 -37.28
C LEU A 344 -1.79 5.29 -37.27
N ARG A 345 -2.31 4.77 -38.41
CA ARG A 345 -3.69 4.30 -38.51
C ARG A 345 -3.72 2.80 -38.57
N GLY A 346 -4.64 2.22 -37.82
CA GLY A 346 -4.76 0.78 -37.72
C GLY A 346 -5.99 0.35 -36.98
N GLU A 347 -6.01 -0.91 -36.60
CA GLU A 347 -7.13 -1.53 -35.90
C GLU A 347 -6.62 -2.50 -34.82
N ILE A 348 -7.42 -2.68 -33.80
CA ILE A 348 -7.23 -3.69 -32.77
C ILE A 348 -8.48 -4.55 -32.67
N THR A 349 -8.30 -5.88 -32.73
CA THR A 349 -9.36 -6.87 -32.50
C THR A 349 -9.10 -7.56 -31.17
N TYR A 350 -10.06 -7.48 -30.25
CA TYR A 350 -9.93 -8.03 -28.92
C TYR A 350 -11.29 -8.38 -28.32
N MET A 351 -11.30 -9.17 -27.22
CA MET A 351 -12.51 -9.51 -26.50
C MET A 351 -12.92 -8.35 -25.58
N ARG A 352 -14.09 -7.74 -25.85
CA ARG A 352 -14.69 -6.64 -25.08
C ARG A 352 -16.01 -7.05 -24.46
N HIS A 353 -16.31 -6.57 -23.25
CA HIS A 353 -17.62 -6.73 -22.64
C HIS A 353 -18.66 -5.83 -23.31
N ASP A 354 -19.79 -6.42 -23.70
CA ASP A 354 -20.96 -5.69 -24.15
C ASP A 354 -21.74 -5.09 -22.95
N PRO A 355 -22.80 -4.29 -23.17
CA PRO A 355 -23.64 -3.75 -22.09
C PRO A 355 -24.28 -4.81 -21.19
N LEU A 356 -24.43 -6.04 -21.68
CA LEU A 356 -24.99 -7.17 -20.94
C LEU A 356 -23.92 -7.97 -20.17
N ASN A 357 -22.67 -7.47 -20.14
CA ASN A 357 -21.52 -8.10 -19.50
C ASN A 357 -21.08 -9.42 -20.14
N VAL A 358 -21.32 -9.58 -21.43
CA VAL A 358 -20.87 -10.73 -22.22
C VAL A 358 -19.63 -10.34 -23.02
N LEU A 359 -18.57 -11.17 -22.98
CA LEU A 359 -17.36 -10.96 -23.80
C LEU A 359 -17.69 -11.26 -25.26
N ARG A 360 -17.42 -10.30 -26.14
CA ARG A 360 -17.55 -10.41 -27.59
C ARG A 360 -16.31 -9.90 -28.28
N GLU A 361 -15.95 -10.54 -29.36
CA GLU A 361 -14.89 -10.05 -30.23
C GLU A 361 -15.35 -8.76 -30.93
N VAL A 362 -14.53 -7.72 -30.80
CA VAL A 362 -14.75 -6.42 -31.44
C VAL A 362 -13.49 -5.93 -32.11
N THR A 363 -13.64 -5.22 -33.20
CA THR A 363 -12.56 -4.51 -33.89
C THR A 363 -12.77 -3.01 -33.72
N GLU A 364 -11.78 -2.33 -33.18
CA GLU A 364 -11.81 -0.87 -32.95
C GLU A 364 -10.69 -0.21 -33.77
N PRO A 365 -10.96 0.94 -34.40
CA PRO A 365 -9.93 1.69 -35.10
C PRO A 365 -8.96 2.34 -34.11
N LEU A 366 -7.70 2.37 -34.50
CA LEU A 366 -6.63 3.07 -33.79
C LEU A 366 -6.12 4.22 -34.64
N GLU A 367 -6.10 5.43 -34.09
CA GLU A 367 -5.44 6.57 -34.69
C GLU A 367 -4.46 7.16 -33.67
N LEU A 368 -3.16 7.02 -33.95
CA LEU A 368 -2.09 7.31 -33.02
C LEU A 368 -1.18 8.42 -33.58
N PRO A 369 -1.54 9.69 -33.41
CA PRO A 369 -0.72 10.80 -33.83
C PRO A 369 0.52 10.93 -32.92
N TRP A 370 1.63 11.25 -33.51
CA TRP A 370 2.84 11.63 -32.79
C TRP A 370 3.44 12.89 -33.38
N ARG A 371 3.70 13.84 -32.52
CA ARG A 371 4.41 15.08 -32.91
C ARG A 371 5.68 15.19 -32.08
N ARG A 372 6.81 15.30 -32.75
CA ARG A 372 8.06 15.56 -32.08
C ARG A 372 8.01 16.95 -31.44
N VAL A 373 8.06 17.00 -30.12
CA VAL A 373 8.23 18.24 -29.38
C VAL A 373 9.72 18.43 -29.18
N GLU A 374 10.37 19.19 -30.08
CA GLU A 374 11.77 19.55 -29.95
C GLU A 374 11.91 20.84 -29.13
N THR A 375 12.85 20.84 -28.18
CA THR A 375 13.29 22.09 -27.59
C THR A 375 14.09 22.90 -28.61
N ARG A 376 14.13 24.23 -28.49
CA ARG A 376 14.94 25.09 -29.37
C ARG A 376 16.41 24.70 -29.40
N GLU A 377 16.91 24.08 -28.37
CA GLU A 377 18.29 23.61 -28.25
C GLU A 377 18.50 22.33 -29.07
N GLN A 378 17.61 21.37 -28.97
CA GLN A 378 17.59 20.13 -29.76
C GLN A 378 17.43 20.41 -31.25
N GLU A 379 16.56 21.36 -31.62
CA GLU A 379 16.42 21.79 -33.01
C GLU A 379 17.70 22.40 -33.58
N ARG A 380 18.39 23.24 -32.80
CA ARG A 380 19.70 23.82 -33.23
C ARG A 380 20.77 22.74 -33.37
N GLU A 381 20.76 21.76 -32.49
CA GLU A 381 21.74 20.65 -32.53
C GLU A 381 21.49 19.77 -33.77
N ARG A 382 20.25 19.37 -34.01
CA ARG A 382 19.87 18.64 -35.22
C ARG A 382 20.24 19.38 -36.51
N LEU A 383 19.93 20.67 -36.62
CA LEU A 383 20.29 21.47 -37.78
C LEU A 383 21.81 21.61 -37.97
N ARG A 384 22.59 21.59 -36.89
CA ARG A 384 24.06 21.57 -36.98
C ARG A 384 24.55 20.23 -37.53
N GLU A 385 23.97 19.16 -37.04
CA GLU A 385 24.33 17.80 -37.43
C GLU A 385 23.96 17.52 -38.89
N GLU A 386 22.75 17.90 -39.34
CA GLU A 386 22.33 17.84 -40.74
C GLU A 386 23.26 18.61 -41.68
N ARG A 387 23.69 19.82 -41.28
CA ARG A 387 24.67 20.62 -42.06
C ARG A 387 26.02 19.95 -42.08
N ALA A 388 26.49 19.36 -40.99
CA ALA A 388 27.75 18.64 -40.93
C ALA A 388 27.71 17.38 -41.80
N LYS A 389 26.58 16.62 -41.81
CA LYS A 389 26.36 15.47 -42.67
C LYS A 389 26.37 15.86 -44.16
N ALA A 390 25.58 16.86 -44.53
CA ALA A 390 25.53 17.34 -45.91
C ALA A 390 26.90 17.84 -46.43
N ARG A 391 27.69 18.48 -45.54
CA ARG A 391 29.03 18.90 -45.89
C ARG A 391 29.98 17.72 -46.08
N ALA A 392 29.93 16.71 -45.22
CA ALA A 392 30.76 15.51 -45.36
C ALA A 392 30.43 14.73 -46.63
N GLU A 393 29.13 14.60 -46.97
CA GLU A 393 28.66 13.99 -48.19
C GLU A 393 29.13 14.75 -49.45
N ALA A 394 29.04 16.09 -49.41
CA ALA A 394 29.54 16.92 -50.51
C ALA A 394 31.07 16.83 -50.69
N GLU A 395 31.81 16.55 -49.65
CA GLU A 395 33.25 16.33 -49.67
C GLU A 395 33.65 14.87 -49.91
N GLY A 396 32.70 13.97 -50.17
CA GLY A 396 32.93 12.53 -50.40
C GLY A 396 33.47 11.79 -49.18
N ARG A 397 33.26 12.32 -48.01
CA ARG A 397 33.69 11.72 -46.73
C ARG A 397 32.51 10.97 -46.07
N VAL A 398 32.80 9.81 -45.48
CA VAL A 398 31.82 9.11 -44.66
C VAL A 398 31.59 9.94 -43.39
N TRP A 399 30.39 10.46 -43.25
CA TRP A 399 29.99 11.16 -42.04
C TRP A 399 29.75 10.16 -40.90
N ARG A 400 30.25 10.49 -39.71
CA ARG A 400 29.93 9.79 -38.47
C ARG A 400 29.41 10.80 -37.49
N SER A 401 28.28 10.54 -36.87
CA SER A 401 27.74 11.36 -35.79
C SER A 401 28.76 11.44 -34.65
N THR A 402 28.98 12.63 -34.13
CA THR A 402 29.74 12.85 -32.89
C THR A 402 28.85 12.94 -31.66
N ALA A 403 27.53 12.91 -31.87
CA ALA A 403 26.58 12.85 -30.78
C ALA A 403 26.61 11.46 -30.12
N PRO A 404 26.50 11.37 -28.79
CA PRO A 404 26.38 10.09 -28.13
C PRO A 404 25.16 9.33 -28.68
N SER A 405 25.26 8.01 -28.83
CA SER A 405 24.18 7.18 -29.28
C SER A 405 22.93 7.39 -28.38
N ALA A 406 21.75 7.43 -29.00
CA ALA A 406 20.47 7.45 -28.29
C ALA A 406 20.15 6.10 -27.58
N PHE A 407 20.90 5.06 -27.90
CA PHE A 407 20.82 3.76 -27.24
C PHE A 407 21.11 3.86 -25.76
N ARG A 408 20.20 3.34 -24.92
CA ARG A 408 20.35 3.40 -23.45
C ARG A 408 20.07 2.08 -22.79
N MET A 409 20.96 1.67 -21.88
CA MET A 409 20.67 0.72 -20.84
C MET A 409 20.10 1.47 -19.63
N ILE A 410 18.95 1.03 -19.12
CA ILE A 410 18.31 1.66 -17.95
C ILE A 410 18.93 1.13 -16.66
N ASP A 411 19.04 -0.19 -16.56
CA ASP A 411 19.60 -0.85 -15.39
C ASP A 411 20.77 -1.74 -15.82
N PHE A 412 21.92 -1.27 -15.45
CA PHE A 412 23.13 -2.03 -15.48
C PHE A 412 23.82 -1.81 -14.14
N ALA A 413 23.78 -2.81 -13.30
CA ALA A 413 24.36 -2.74 -11.97
C ALA A 413 25.89 -2.64 -12.00
N ALA A 414 26.41 -1.61 -12.66
CA ALA A 414 27.86 -1.33 -12.79
C ALA A 414 28.57 -1.13 -11.44
N SER A 415 27.81 -0.99 -10.35
CA SER A 415 28.33 -0.82 -8.99
C SER A 415 27.78 -1.83 -7.99
N ALA A 416 26.90 -2.74 -8.40
CA ALA A 416 26.32 -3.72 -7.51
C ALA A 416 27.16 -4.99 -7.45
N GLU A 417 27.22 -5.58 -6.29
CA GLU A 417 27.77 -6.93 -6.14
C GLU A 417 26.84 -7.93 -6.83
N VAL A 418 27.38 -8.72 -7.74
CA VAL A 418 26.66 -9.78 -8.44
C VAL A 418 26.43 -10.95 -7.47
N ASN A 419 25.18 -11.34 -7.30
CA ASN A 419 24.87 -12.58 -6.57
C ASN A 419 25.26 -13.78 -7.43
N PRO A 420 26.17 -14.67 -6.99
CA PRO A 420 26.66 -15.79 -7.80
C PRO A 420 25.61 -16.87 -8.09
N GLU A 421 24.50 -16.90 -7.36
CA GLU A 421 23.40 -17.82 -7.59
C GLU A 421 22.32 -17.26 -8.53
N ARG A 422 22.48 -16.01 -8.97
CA ARG A 422 21.49 -15.33 -9.84
C ARG A 422 22.12 -14.85 -11.13
N ASP A 423 21.33 -14.86 -12.17
CA ASP A 423 21.69 -14.23 -13.42
C ASP A 423 21.71 -12.70 -13.23
N LEU A 424 22.69 -12.02 -13.83
CA LEU A 424 22.77 -10.56 -13.77
C LEU A 424 21.65 -9.95 -14.65
N PRO A 425 20.76 -9.13 -14.08
CA PRO A 425 19.72 -8.47 -14.87
C PRO A 425 20.30 -7.34 -15.72
N LEU A 426 19.79 -7.24 -16.94
CA LEU A 426 20.05 -6.18 -17.89
C LEU A 426 18.73 -5.61 -18.37
N GLU A 427 18.52 -4.30 -18.29
CA GLU A 427 17.32 -3.64 -18.80
C GLU A 427 17.69 -2.54 -19.80
N PHE A 428 17.05 -2.57 -20.96
CA PHE A 428 17.23 -1.60 -22.02
C PHE A 428 16.05 -0.63 -22.06
N ALA A 429 16.28 0.59 -22.56
CA ALA A 429 15.22 1.58 -22.72
C ALA A 429 14.19 1.16 -23.76
N THR A 430 14.66 0.46 -24.79
CA THR A 430 13.91 -0.03 -25.95
C THR A 430 14.21 -1.50 -26.18
N PRO A 431 13.31 -2.29 -26.80
CA PRO A 431 13.62 -3.65 -27.23
C PRO A 431 14.80 -3.70 -28.21
N LEU A 432 15.54 -4.80 -28.17
CA LEU A 432 16.64 -5.04 -29.08
C LEU A 432 16.15 -5.78 -30.32
N THR A 433 16.59 -5.31 -31.51
CA THR A 433 16.40 -6.00 -32.79
C THR A 433 17.63 -6.81 -33.21
N ARG A 434 18.80 -6.38 -32.72
CA ARG A 434 20.05 -7.12 -32.95
C ARG A 434 20.82 -7.25 -31.65
N PHE A 435 21.35 -8.44 -31.42
CA PHE A 435 22.26 -8.72 -30.31
C PHE A 435 23.36 -9.68 -30.76
N ASP A 436 24.55 -9.14 -31.04
CA ASP A 436 25.74 -9.95 -31.32
C ASP A 436 26.39 -10.39 -30.00
N SER A 437 25.87 -11.47 -29.42
CA SER A 437 26.41 -12.04 -28.19
C SER A 437 27.83 -12.58 -28.32
N ALA A 438 28.30 -12.91 -29.55
CA ALA A 438 29.65 -13.41 -29.76
C ALA A 438 30.72 -12.32 -29.66
N ALA A 439 30.34 -11.06 -29.95
CA ALA A 439 31.21 -9.91 -29.81
C ALA A 439 31.38 -9.45 -28.34
N VAL A 440 30.48 -9.89 -27.45
CA VAL A 440 30.53 -9.49 -26.04
C VAL A 440 31.63 -10.27 -25.30
N GLU A 441 32.42 -9.57 -24.51
CA GLU A 441 33.48 -10.15 -23.70
C GLU A 441 33.19 -10.02 -22.22
N LEU A 442 33.24 -11.16 -21.51
CA LEU A 442 33.26 -11.23 -20.05
C LEU A 442 34.63 -11.74 -19.60
N LEU A 443 35.41 -10.85 -19.00
CA LEU A 443 36.73 -11.18 -18.47
C LEU A 443 36.68 -11.23 -16.94
N SER A 444 37.37 -12.21 -16.35
CA SER A 444 37.57 -12.28 -14.92
C SER A 444 39.06 -12.36 -14.57
N TRP A 445 39.46 -11.83 -13.43
CA TRP A 445 40.82 -11.93 -12.90
C TRP A 445 40.81 -12.04 -11.38
N SER A 446 41.79 -12.78 -10.85
CA SER A 446 42.04 -12.86 -9.41
C SER A 446 43.06 -11.80 -8.99
N GLU A 447 43.32 -11.69 -7.70
CA GLU A 447 44.37 -10.81 -7.16
C GLU A 447 45.79 -11.23 -7.64
N ARG A 448 45.98 -12.47 -8.09
CA ARG A 448 47.25 -12.98 -8.65
C ARG A 448 47.44 -12.55 -10.10
N GLY A 449 46.46 -11.87 -10.73
CA GLY A 449 46.59 -11.29 -12.06
C GLY A 449 46.28 -12.26 -13.21
N ASP A 450 45.78 -13.46 -12.96
CA ASP A 450 45.35 -14.38 -14.01
C ASP A 450 44.06 -13.87 -14.66
N THR A 451 44.05 -13.68 -15.96
CA THR A 451 42.88 -13.23 -16.72
C THR A 451 42.27 -14.43 -17.46
N VAL A 452 40.96 -14.63 -17.27
CA VAL A 452 40.18 -15.67 -17.93
C VAL A 452 39.03 -15.04 -18.67
N ARG A 453 38.76 -15.52 -19.89
CA ARG A 453 37.53 -15.20 -20.64
C ARG A 453 36.46 -16.16 -20.19
N GLU A 454 35.42 -15.63 -19.56
CA GLU A 454 34.30 -16.38 -19.04
C GLU A 454 33.24 -16.59 -20.11
N ARG A 455 32.49 -17.68 -19.98
CA ARG A 455 31.33 -17.92 -20.84
C ARG A 455 30.16 -17.05 -20.38
N ALA A 456 29.69 -16.18 -21.25
CA ALA A 456 28.53 -15.35 -21.04
C ALA A 456 27.33 -15.90 -21.88
N THR A 457 26.20 -16.16 -21.24
CA THR A 457 24.98 -16.57 -21.93
C THR A 457 23.89 -15.53 -21.65
N PHE A 458 23.34 -14.95 -22.72
CA PHE A 458 22.31 -13.94 -22.61
C PHE A 458 20.95 -14.56 -22.86
N ILE A 459 20.02 -14.36 -21.94
CA ILE A 459 18.70 -14.98 -21.93
C ILE A 459 17.67 -13.84 -21.94
N PRO A 460 16.85 -13.70 -23.00
CA PRO A 460 15.76 -12.75 -23.03
C PRO A 460 14.68 -13.14 -22.01
N ASP A 461 14.04 -12.14 -21.43
CA ASP A 461 12.88 -12.37 -20.57
C ASP A 461 11.63 -12.55 -21.43
N SER A 462 10.84 -13.58 -21.14
CA SER A 462 9.64 -13.92 -21.92
C SER A 462 8.46 -12.96 -21.70
N ALA A 463 8.44 -12.29 -20.56
CA ALA A 463 7.35 -11.39 -20.18
C ALA A 463 7.67 -9.90 -20.47
N ASN A 464 8.95 -9.55 -20.51
CA ASN A 464 9.39 -8.18 -20.76
C ASN A 464 10.52 -8.14 -21.79
N VAL A 465 10.18 -7.73 -23.00
CA VAL A 465 11.08 -7.73 -24.17
C VAL A 465 12.31 -6.83 -24.04
N ARG A 466 12.32 -5.93 -23.06
CA ARG A 466 13.47 -5.05 -22.75
C ARG A 466 14.40 -5.63 -21.71
N LYS A 467 13.99 -6.70 -21.03
CA LYS A 467 14.78 -7.34 -19.97
C LYS A 467 15.49 -8.56 -20.50
N TRP A 468 16.74 -8.65 -20.08
CA TRP A 468 17.62 -9.77 -20.38
C TRP A 468 18.30 -10.20 -19.10
N ARG A 469 18.82 -11.41 -19.10
CA ARG A 469 19.62 -11.95 -18.01
C ARG A 469 20.93 -12.47 -18.54
N LEU A 470 22.02 -12.03 -17.92
CA LEU A 470 23.36 -12.54 -18.22
C LEU A 470 23.68 -13.66 -17.24
N ARG A 471 23.76 -14.86 -17.75
CA ARG A 471 24.19 -16.04 -17.01
C ARG A 471 25.68 -16.30 -17.24
N SER A 472 26.41 -16.46 -16.15
CA SER A 472 27.82 -16.88 -16.16
C SER A 472 28.13 -17.67 -14.88
N ARG A 473 29.31 -18.27 -14.83
CA ARG A 473 29.82 -18.85 -13.60
C ARG A 473 30.53 -17.76 -12.79
N TRP A 474 29.78 -17.14 -11.89
CA TRP A 474 30.29 -16.13 -11.00
C TRP A 474 31.10 -16.79 -9.86
N THR A 475 32.33 -16.37 -9.65
CA THR A 475 33.19 -16.89 -8.57
C THR A 475 33.48 -15.74 -7.61
N PRO A 476 33.16 -15.85 -6.32
CA PRO A 476 33.63 -14.91 -5.30
C PRO A 476 35.15 -14.72 -5.38
N GLU A 477 35.67 -13.60 -4.91
CA GLU A 477 37.10 -13.22 -4.94
C GLU A 477 37.66 -12.88 -6.34
N ARG A 478 36.89 -13.10 -7.42
CA ARG A 478 37.29 -12.63 -8.74
C ARG A 478 36.59 -11.32 -9.08
N ARG A 479 37.32 -10.45 -9.78
CA ARG A 479 36.77 -9.22 -10.39
C ARG A 479 36.40 -9.52 -11.82
N TYR A 480 35.33 -8.91 -12.31
CA TYR A 480 34.84 -9.11 -13.66
C TYR A 480 34.76 -7.79 -14.41
N ARG A 481 34.93 -7.84 -15.71
CA ARG A 481 34.65 -6.76 -16.65
C ARG A 481 33.81 -7.31 -17.77
N LEU A 482 32.60 -6.76 -17.88
CA LEU A 482 31.77 -6.95 -19.07
C LEU A 482 32.11 -5.84 -20.06
N PHE A 483 32.45 -6.24 -21.28
CA PHE A 483 32.70 -5.31 -22.37
C PHE A 483 31.77 -5.65 -23.54
N ILE A 484 31.01 -4.66 -23.98
CA ILE A 484 30.13 -4.74 -25.14
C ILE A 484 30.67 -3.72 -26.15
N PRO A 485 31.22 -4.15 -27.29
CA PRO A 485 31.75 -3.24 -28.29
C PRO A 485 30.64 -2.39 -28.91
N ALA A 486 31.06 -1.27 -29.52
CA ALA A 486 30.12 -0.42 -30.27
C ALA A 486 29.42 -1.24 -31.38
N ASP A 487 28.18 -0.93 -31.66
CA ASP A 487 27.34 -1.57 -32.65
C ASP A 487 27.09 -3.09 -32.45
N ALA A 488 27.44 -3.66 -31.29
CA ALA A 488 27.08 -5.05 -30.96
C ALA A 488 25.61 -5.23 -30.65
N LEU A 489 24.95 -4.20 -30.22
CA LEU A 489 23.50 -4.12 -29.96
C LEU A 489 22.88 -3.12 -30.93
N ALA A 490 21.66 -3.36 -31.34
CA ALA A 490 20.83 -2.35 -31.99
C ALA A 490 19.41 -2.41 -31.44
N ASP A 491 18.82 -1.27 -31.27
CA ASP A 491 17.44 -1.14 -30.80
C ASP A 491 16.41 -1.19 -31.95
N ILE A 492 15.14 -1.03 -31.61
CA ILE A 492 14.04 -1.02 -32.57
C ILE A 492 14.09 0.14 -33.59
N ALA A 493 14.82 1.21 -33.32
CA ALA A 493 15.03 2.33 -34.22
C ALA A 493 16.27 2.14 -35.10
N GLY A 494 16.99 1.01 -34.94
CA GLY A 494 18.24 0.74 -35.64
C GLY A 494 19.47 1.44 -35.04
N GLU A 495 19.29 2.12 -33.89
CA GLU A 495 20.39 2.79 -33.20
C GLU A 495 21.31 1.76 -32.54
N GLY A 496 22.61 1.84 -32.86
CA GLY A 496 23.65 1.02 -32.26
C GLY A 496 24.11 1.56 -30.89
N ASN A 497 24.65 0.69 -30.06
CA ASN A 497 25.24 1.10 -28.78
C ASN A 497 26.66 1.69 -28.99
N ASP A 498 27.04 2.66 -28.16
CA ASP A 498 28.43 2.98 -27.91
C ASP A 498 29.11 1.83 -27.17
N SER A 499 30.45 1.77 -27.16
CA SER A 499 31.14 0.75 -26.36
C SER A 499 30.81 0.88 -24.87
N ILE A 500 30.36 -0.22 -24.26
CA ILE A 500 30.00 -0.29 -22.85
C ILE A 500 31.05 -1.13 -22.14
N SER A 501 31.66 -0.57 -21.09
CA SER A 501 32.59 -1.27 -20.22
C SER A 501 32.16 -1.14 -18.77
N ALA A 502 31.87 -2.27 -18.12
CA ALA A 502 31.44 -2.29 -16.73
C ALA A 502 32.29 -3.23 -15.88
N ALA A 503 32.76 -2.73 -14.76
CA ALA A 503 33.41 -3.52 -13.74
C ALA A 503 32.37 -4.12 -12.81
N LEU A 504 32.47 -5.42 -12.54
CA LEU A 504 31.56 -6.15 -11.65
C LEU A 504 32.37 -6.80 -10.54
N THR A 505 31.83 -6.81 -9.34
CA THR A 505 32.31 -7.57 -8.19
C THR A 505 31.28 -8.65 -7.86
N VAL A 506 31.76 -9.79 -7.42
CA VAL A 506 30.86 -10.89 -7.01
C VAL A 506 30.71 -10.86 -5.51
N ALA A 507 29.49 -11.01 -5.07
CA ALA A 507 29.15 -11.06 -3.66
C ALA A 507 29.82 -12.27 -2.98
N ASP A 508 30.52 -12.00 -1.90
CA ASP A 508 31.10 -13.02 -1.04
C ASP A 508 30.02 -13.46 -0.04
N ILE A 509 29.70 -14.77 -0.03
CA ILE A 509 28.67 -15.33 0.83
C ILE A 509 28.94 -15.07 2.32
N GLU A 510 30.21 -14.96 2.71
CA GLU A 510 30.59 -14.67 4.10
C GLU A 510 30.12 -13.28 4.58
N LYS A 511 29.78 -12.38 3.66
CA LYS A 511 29.22 -11.05 3.97
C LYS A 511 27.70 -11.07 4.14
N PHE A 512 27.06 -12.20 3.90
CA PHE A 512 25.61 -12.37 3.97
C PHE A 512 25.25 -13.42 5.01
N ALA A 513 23.97 -13.42 5.39
CA ALA A 513 23.42 -14.51 6.18
C ALA A 513 22.80 -15.57 5.26
N THR A 514 22.78 -16.81 5.74
CA THR A 514 22.14 -17.96 5.11
C THR A 514 21.08 -18.51 6.03
N LEU A 515 19.90 -18.80 5.49
CA LEU A 515 18.80 -19.39 6.22
C LEU A 515 18.47 -20.77 5.65
N LYS A 516 18.66 -21.81 6.45
CA LYS A 516 18.22 -23.18 6.17
C LYS A 516 16.83 -23.38 6.74
N VAL A 517 15.90 -23.79 5.90
CA VAL A 517 14.49 -23.93 6.23
C VAL A 517 14.06 -25.37 5.99
N GLU A 518 13.76 -26.08 7.04
CA GLU A 518 13.12 -27.39 6.95
C GLU A 518 11.61 -27.19 6.84
N VAL A 519 11.01 -27.64 5.75
CA VAL A 519 9.57 -27.53 5.47
C VAL A 519 8.88 -28.85 5.79
N ILE A 520 7.92 -28.80 6.71
CA ILE A 520 6.97 -29.87 7.00
C ILE A 520 5.63 -29.44 6.39
N PRO A 521 5.22 -30.00 5.25
CA PRO A 521 4.04 -29.54 4.54
C PRO A 521 2.77 -29.94 5.30
N ARG A 522 1.69 -29.16 5.09
CA ARG A 522 0.37 -29.44 5.62
C ARG A 522 -0.27 -30.65 4.95
N GLU A 523 -0.04 -30.80 3.64
CA GLU A 523 -0.52 -31.89 2.81
C GLU A 523 0.61 -32.38 1.92
N ALA A 524 0.60 -33.68 1.62
CA ALA A 524 1.65 -34.27 0.77
C ALA A 524 1.63 -33.64 -0.62
N GLY A 525 2.79 -33.17 -1.08
CA GLY A 525 2.95 -32.54 -2.38
C GLY A 525 2.63 -31.04 -2.43
N ALA A 526 2.18 -30.42 -1.33
CA ALA A 526 1.98 -28.97 -1.26
C ALA A 526 3.27 -28.20 -1.57
N LYS A 527 3.14 -27.08 -2.25
CA LYS A 527 4.24 -26.19 -2.63
C LYS A 527 4.11 -24.85 -1.93
N TYR A 528 5.24 -24.27 -1.64
CA TYR A 528 5.33 -22.97 -0.94
C TYR A 528 6.35 -22.06 -1.60
N ILE A 529 6.15 -20.76 -1.44
CA ILE A 529 7.13 -19.74 -1.76
C ILE A 529 7.65 -19.19 -0.44
N LEU A 530 8.95 -19.26 -0.23
CA LEU A 530 9.64 -18.77 0.98
C LEU A 530 10.36 -17.48 0.62
N GLN A 531 9.97 -16.36 1.21
CA GLN A 531 10.52 -15.03 0.92
C GLN A 531 11.14 -14.40 2.15
N ALA A 532 12.44 -14.15 2.11
CA ALA A 532 13.09 -13.23 3.04
C ALA A 532 12.77 -11.80 2.60
N VAL A 533 12.11 -11.01 3.45
CA VAL A 533 11.74 -9.63 3.16
C VAL A 533 12.25 -8.69 4.26
N ASP A 534 12.52 -7.43 3.93
CA ASP A 534 12.90 -6.41 4.91
C ASP A 534 11.69 -5.95 5.75
N ALA A 535 11.93 -5.06 6.71
CA ALA A 535 10.88 -4.47 7.55
C ALA A 535 9.76 -3.74 6.75
N ASN A 536 10.03 -3.37 5.48
CA ASN A 536 9.09 -2.70 4.59
C ASN A 536 8.46 -3.66 3.56
N ASN A 537 8.61 -4.98 3.74
CA ASN A 537 8.15 -6.03 2.81
C ASN A 537 8.86 -6.02 1.43
N ARG A 538 10.04 -5.41 1.32
CA ARG A 538 10.84 -5.50 0.11
C ARG A 538 11.56 -6.85 0.07
N LEU A 539 11.45 -7.56 -1.05
CA LEU A 539 12.06 -8.86 -1.26
C LEU A 539 13.61 -8.77 -1.21
N LEU A 540 14.22 -9.54 -0.34
CA LEU A 540 15.66 -9.70 -0.20
C LEU A 540 16.14 -10.94 -0.93
N SER A 541 15.51 -12.10 -0.67
CA SER A 541 15.80 -13.36 -1.32
C SER A 541 14.58 -14.28 -1.26
N GLU A 542 14.49 -15.28 -2.16
CA GLU A 542 13.35 -16.19 -2.20
C GLU A 542 13.72 -17.59 -2.71
N VAL A 543 12.92 -18.56 -2.28
CA VAL A 543 12.88 -19.92 -2.85
C VAL A 543 11.44 -20.18 -3.27
N ARG A 544 11.24 -20.57 -4.54
CA ARG A 544 9.94 -20.91 -5.12
C ARG A 544 9.77 -22.41 -5.22
N GLY A 545 8.53 -22.88 -5.06
CA GLY A 545 8.18 -24.29 -5.19
C GLY A 545 8.79 -25.17 -4.10
N ALA A 546 9.05 -24.60 -2.91
CA ALA A 546 9.56 -25.34 -1.76
C ALA A 546 8.53 -26.40 -1.34
N GLY A 547 8.89 -27.67 -1.41
CA GLY A 547 8.13 -28.81 -0.90
C GLY A 547 8.69 -29.32 0.41
N GLU A 548 8.35 -30.57 0.77
CA GLU A 548 8.92 -31.24 1.92
C GLU A 548 10.45 -31.32 1.87
N GLY A 549 11.12 -31.04 2.99
CA GLY A 549 12.57 -31.13 3.14
C GLY A 549 13.26 -29.81 3.41
N VAL A 550 14.58 -29.79 3.27
CA VAL A 550 15.42 -28.65 3.60
C VAL A 550 15.65 -27.77 2.37
N HIS A 551 15.38 -26.49 2.51
CA HIS A 551 15.62 -25.46 1.51
C HIS A 551 16.56 -24.40 2.08
N THR A 552 17.40 -23.83 1.22
CA THR A 552 18.38 -22.81 1.65
C THR A 552 18.08 -21.49 0.95
N ILE A 553 17.98 -20.41 1.73
CA ILE A 553 17.87 -19.04 1.26
C ILE A 553 19.22 -18.37 1.53
N ASN A 554 20.00 -18.15 0.48
CA ASN A 554 21.31 -17.53 0.55
C ASN A 554 21.26 -16.02 0.29
N TYR A 555 22.37 -15.35 0.56
CA TYR A 555 22.60 -13.92 0.25
C TYR A 555 21.59 -12.99 0.91
N ILE A 556 21.24 -13.27 2.16
CA ILE A 556 20.40 -12.37 2.96
C ILE A 556 21.28 -11.26 3.53
N PRO A 557 21.03 -9.96 3.20
CA PRO A 557 21.80 -8.85 3.76
C PRO A 557 21.67 -8.81 5.29
N ALA A 558 22.73 -8.34 5.98
CA ALA A 558 22.65 -8.07 7.41
C ALA A 558 21.63 -6.96 7.69
N GLY A 559 20.81 -7.13 8.71
CA GLY A 559 19.73 -6.21 9.09
C GLY A 559 18.47 -6.93 9.53
N ASP A 560 17.40 -6.14 9.65
CA ASP A 560 16.11 -6.70 10.07
C ASP A 560 15.38 -7.33 8.88
N MET A 561 14.92 -8.56 9.09
CA MET A 561 14.17 -9.32 8.09
C MET A 561 12.95 -10.02 8.70
N ARG A 562 12.00 -10.35 7.85
CA ARG A 562 10.90 -11.28 8.11
C ARG A 562 10.92 -12.40 7.08
N LEU A 563 10.46 -13.57 7.48
CA LEU A 563 10.26 -14.68 6.55
C LEU A 563 8.76 -14.78 6.23
N ARG A 564 8.40 -14.45 4.99
CA ARG A 564 7.05 -14.59 4.47
C ARG A 564 6.92 -15.94 3.78
N ILE A 565 5.84 -16.64 4.07
CA ILE A 565 5.52 -17.95 3.53
C ILE A 565 4.21 -17.83 2.77
N ILE A 566 4.20 -18.28 1.52
CA ILE A 566 3.01 -18.28 0.65
C ILE A 566 2.69 -19.72 0.27
N GLU A 567 1.44 -20.12 0.42
CA GLU A 567 0.93 -21.40 -0.05
C GLU A 567 0.63 -21.30 -1.56
N ASP A 568 1.53 -21.88 -2.37
CA ASP A 568 1.45 -21.83 -3.84
C ASP A 568 0.56 -23.00 -4.33
N VAL A 569 -0.74 -22.75 -4.37
CA VAL A 569 -1.77 -23.78 -4.63
C VAL A 569 -1.72 -24.29 -6.06
N ASN A 570 -1.42 -23.40 -7.02
CA ASN A 570 -1.39 -23.74 -8.44
C ASN A 570 0.02 -24.05 -8.98
N GLY A 571 1.06 -23.86 -8.15
CA GLY A 571 2.45 -24.17 -8.48
C GLY A 571 3.09 -23.22 -9.50
N ASN A 572 2.55 -21.99 -9.65
CA ASN A 572 3.07 -21.02 -10.60
C ASN A 572 4.26 -20.20 -10.07
N GLY A 573 4.56 -20.29 -8.76
CA GLY A 573 5.64 -19.57 -8.11
C GLY A 573 5.37 -18.09 -7.86
N GLU A 574 4.11 -17.64 -7.92
CA GLU A 574 3.65 -16.28 -7.63
C GLU A 574 2.44 -16.36 -6.68
N TRP A 575 2.25 -15.32 -5.87
CA TRP A 575 1.03 -15.21 -5.06
C TRP A 575 -0.17 -14.81 -5.93
N ASP A 576 -1.25 -15.55 -5.84
CA ASP A 576 -2.49 -15.31 -6.58
C ASP A 576 -3.60 -14.72 -5.72
N ALA A 577 -4.18 -13.60 -6.19
CA ALA A 577 -5.38 -13.04 -5.62
C ALA A 577 -6.59 -13.96 -5.86
N GLY A 578 -7.59 -13.84 -5.00
CA GLY A 578 -8.87 -14.48 -5.20
C GLY A 578 -9.65 -13.94 -6.40
N ASN A 579 -10.70 -14.63 -6.76
CA ASN A 579 -11.64 -14.23 -7.80
C ASN A 579 -13.06 -14.55 -7.30
N LEU A 580 -13.87 -13.51 -7.11
CA LEU A 580 -15.22 -13.66 -6.55
C LEU A 580 -16.17 -14.33 -7.55
N VAL A 581 -16.02 -14.05 -8.84
CA VAL A 581 -16.87 -14.64 -9.91
C VAL A 581 -16.62 -16.15 -10.03
N GLU A 582 -15.35 -16.55 -10.04
CA GLU A 582 -14.93 -17.95 -10.07
C GLU A 582 -15.06 -18.67 -8.73
N ARG A 583 -15.42 -17.93 -7.66
CA ARG A 583 -15.42 -18.39 -6.27
C ARG A 583 -14.10 -19.01 -5.84
N ARG A 584 -13.02 -18.46 -6.32
CA ARG A 584 -11.65 -18.88 -5.98
C ARG A 584 -11.11 -17.99 -4.87
N GLN A 585 -10.74 -18.61 -3.76
CA GLN A 585 -10.09 -17.93 -2.65
C GLN A 585 -8.68 -17.45 -3.06
N SER A 586 -8.19 -16.39 -2.40
CA SER A 586 -6.80 -15.99 -2.54
C SER A 586 -5.85 -17.02 -1.90
N GLU A 587 -4.66 -17.13 -2.44
CA GLU A 587 -3.60 -17.89 -1.80
C GLU A 587 -3.24 -17.30 -0.43
N ARG A 588 -2.87 -18.18 0.50
CA ARG A 588 -2.55 -17.79 1.87
C ARG A 588 -1.11 -17.31 1.96
N ALA A 589 -0.91 -16.20 2.65
CA ALA A 589 0.40 -15.70 3.01
C ALA A 589 0.47 -15.50 4.52
N GLU A 590 1.54 -15.97 5.15
CA GLU A 590 1.78 -15.83 6.59
C GLU A 590 3.23 -15.45 6.85
N PHE A 591 3.51 -14.87 8.00
CA PHE A 591 4.86 -14.62 8.46
C PHE A 591 5.28 -15.66 9.51
N TYR A 592 6.50 -16.16 9.35
CA TYR A 592 7.11 -16.98 10.39
C TYR A 592 7.28 -16.17 11.68
N LYS A 593 7.02 -16.81 12.79
CA LYS A 593 7.24 -16.26 14.14
C LYS A 593 8.21 -17.14 14.89
N ASN A 594 9.19 -16.51 15.51
CA ASN A 594 10.15 -17.21 16.35
C ASN A 594 9.49 -17.68 17.67
N GLU A 595 10.29 -18.33 18.55
CA GLU A 595 9.82 -18.82 19.85
C GLU A 595 9.29 -17.71 20.78
N ARG A 596 9.65 -16.44 20.51
CA ARG A 596 9.17 -15.27 21.23
C ARG A 596 7.97 -14.61 20.56
N ASP A 597 7.38 -15.28 19.57
CA ASP A 597 6.29 -14.77 18.74
C ASP A 597 6.63 -13.45 18.00
N GLU A 598 7.91 -13.23 17.68
CA GLU A 598 8.39 -12.09 16.91
C GLU A 598 8.51 -12.48 15.43
N GLU A 599 7.93 -11.64 14.56
CA GLU A 599 8.02 -11.80 13.10
C GLU A 599 9.33 -11.21 12.55
N LEU A 600 9.88 -10.21 13.25
CA LEU A 600 11.09 -9.51 12.85
C LEU A 600 12.27 -10.04 13.61
N PHE A 601 13.31 -10.44 12.90
CA PHE A 601 14.59 -10.86 13.48
C PHE A 601 15.77 -10.27 12.72
N THR A 602 16.82 -9.96 13.45
CA THR A 602 18.00 -9.31 12.91
C THR A 602 19.00 -10.35 12.45
N THR A 603 19.44 -10.27 11.21
CA THR A 603 20.52 -11.08 10.63
C THR A 603 21.86 -10.35 10.75
N LYS A 604 22.96 -11.10 10.88
CA LYS A 604 24.32 -10.56 10.86
C LYS A 604 25.13 -11.28 9.79
N THR A 605 26.16 -10.59 9.33
CA THR A 605 27.13 -11.11 8.38
C THR A 605 27.68 -12.46 8.81
N GLY A 606 27.73 -13.42 7.91
CA GLY A 606 28.26 -14.76 8.14
C GLY A 606 27.42 -15.67 9.04
N TRP A 607 26.17 -15.26 9.37
CA TRP A 607 25.31 -16.10 10.18
C TRP A 607 24.61 -17.16 9.36
N GLU A 608 24.61 -18.38 9.87
CA GLU A 608 23.72 -19.46 9.44
C GLU A 608 22.63 -19.67 10.49
N PHE A 609 21.37 -19.70 10.01
CA PHE A 609 20.21 -20.00 10.83
C PHE A 609 19.56 -21.29 10.32
N GLU A 610 19.00 -22.05 11.23
CA GLU A 610 18.18 -23.21 10.90
C GLU A 610 16.81 -23.02 11.56
N ILE A 611 15.75 -23.14 10.78
CA ILE A 611 14.38 -23.07 11.27
C ILE A 611 13.55 -24.19 10.67
N THR A 612 12.62 -24.70 11.44
CA THR A 612 11.63 -25.67 10.98
C THR A 612 10.29 -24.98 10.82
N LEU A 613 9.70 -25.09 9.64
CA LEU A 613 8.38 -24.57 9.31
C LEU A 613 7.36 -25.72 9.30
N ASP A 614 6.60 -25.85 10.36
CA ASP A 614 5.40 -26.67 10.38
C ASP A 614 4.24 -25.89 9.77
N MET A 615 3.93 -26.20 8.51
CA MET A 615 2.89 -25.49 7.75
C MET A 615 1.48 -25.73 8.32
N GLY A 616 1.26 -26.87 8.98
CA GLY A 616 0.02 -27.13 9.71
C GLY A 616 -0.21 -26.12 10.84
N ARG A 617 0.88 -25.77 11.56
CA ARG A 617 0.84 -24.78 12.64
C ARG A 617 0.81 -23.34 12.11
N ILE A 618 1.64 -23.03 11.12
CA ILE A 618 1.72 -21.66 10.55
C ILE A 618 0.39 -21.22 9.94
N PHE A 619 -0.25 -22.12 9.21
CA PHE A 619 -1.53 -21.87 8.57
C PHE A 619 -2.74 -22.33 9.42
N ALA A 620 -2.56 -22.58 10.73
CA ALA A 620 -3.66 -22.86 11.64
C ALA A 620 -4.59 -21.63 11.77
N PRO A 621 -5.88 -21.82 12.08
CA PRO A 621 -6.79 -20.74 12.40
C PRO A 621 -6.26 -19.90 13.59
N VAL A 622 -6.40 -18.59 13.49
CA VAL A 622 -5.96 -17.67 14.55
C VAL A 622 -6.90 -17.77 15.76
N THR A 623 -6.34 -17.87 16.97
CA THR A 623 -7.10 -17.90 18.21
C THR A 623 -7.31 -16.49 18.78
N MET A 624 -8.29 -16.33 19.69
CA MET A 624 -8.51 -15.08 20.42
C MET A 624 -7.26 -14.61 21.17
N GLU A 625 -6.56 -15.52 21.83
CA GLU A 625 -5.33 -15.21 22.57
C GLU A 625 -4.26 -14.60 21.67
N GLN A 626 -4.02 -15.21 20.51
CA GLN A 626 -3.07 -14.68 19.52
C GLN A 626 -3.48 -13.30 18.99
N LEU A 627 -4.78 -13.05 18.82
CA LEU A 627 -5.28 -11.74 18.37
C LEU A 627 -5.12 -10.66 19.44
N ILE A 628 -5.31 -11.00 20.71
CA ILE A 628 -5.07 -10.09 21.84
C ILE A 628 -3.58 -9.75 21.92
N GLU A 629 -2.72 -10.75 21.84
CA GLU A 629 -1.27 -10.55 21.87
C GLU A 629 -0.75 -9.70 20.70
N ARG A 630 -1.28 -9.91 19.49
CA ARG A 630 -0.98 -9.06 18.32
C ARG A 630 -1.37 -7.60 18.55
N LEU A 631 -2.50 -7.34 19.23
CA LEU A 631 -2.91 -5.99 19.61
C LEU A 631 -1.92 -5.35 20.58
N ASP A 632 -1.54 -6.07 21.63
CA ASP A 632 -0.62 -5.60 22.65
C ASP A 632 0.71 -5.17 22.06
N LYS A 633 1.26 -6.00 21.16
CA LYS A 633 2.51 -5.71 20.45
C LYS A 633 2.41 -4.47 19.54
N ARG A 634 1.29 -4.32 18.82
CA ARG A 634 1.07 -3.17 17.93
C ARG A 634 0.95 -1.86 18.71
N GLU A 635 0.28 -1.88 19.84
CA GLU A 635 0.16 -0.69 20.69
C GLU A 635 1.50 -0.32 21.32
N ALA A 636 2.24 -1.27 21.86
CA ALA A 636 3.58 -1.05 22.39
C ALA A 636 4.54 -0.47 21.33
N ALA A 637 4.50 -1.00 20.10
CA ALA A 637 5.31 -0.49 18.98
C ALA A 637 4.90 0.94 18.59
N ARG A 638 3.60 1.26 18.63
CA ARG A 638 3.10 2.62 18.36
C ARG A 638 3.53 3.60 19.42
N GLU A 639 3.40 3.24 20.69
CA GLU A 639 3.84 4.06 21.81
C GLU A 639 5.35 4.33 21.79
N ALA A 640 6.15 3.31 21.45
CA ALA A 640 7.59 3.45 21.27
C ALA A 640 7.93 4.45 20.15
N LYS A 641 7.25 4.37 19.00
CA LYS A 641 7.44 5.32 17.88
C LYS A 641 7.01 6.75 18.27
N GLU A 642 5.92 6.90 18.99
CA GLU A 642 5.47 8.22 19.46
C GLU A 642 6.45 8.80 20.48
N ALA A 643 6.99 7.99 21.39
CA ALA A 643 8.01 8.39 22.36
C ALA A 643 9.30 8.82 21.63
N GLU A 644 9.75 8.07 20.65
CA GLU A 644 10.93 8.42 19.84
C GLU A 644 10.71 9.73 19.07
N LYS A 645 9.54 9.93 18.50
CA LYS A 645 9.17 11.18 17.82
C LYS A 645 9.20 12.37 18.78
N ARG A 646 8.65 12.23 20.00
CA ARG A 646 8.69 13.28 21.04
C ARG A 646 10.13 13.60 21.47
N LEU A 647 10.99 12.58 21.60
CA LEU A 647 12.40 12.77 21.90
C LEU A 647 13.14 13.54 20.78
N LYS A 648 12.87 13.22 19.53
CA LYS A 648 13.45 13.93 18.36
C LYS A 648 12.95 15.37 18.29
N GLU A 649 11.68 15.64 18.54
CA GLU A 649 11.11 16.98 18.57
C GLU A 649 11.62 17.80 19.78
N GLY A 650 11.81 17.15 20.92
CA GLY A 650 12.40 17.77 22.13
C GLY A 650 13.86 18.18 21.93
N ASN A 651 14.64 17.36 21.24
CA ASN A 651 16.03 17.67 20.90
C ASN A 651 16.13 18.78 19.84
N LYS A 652 15.23 18.81 18.84
CA LYS A 652 15.18 19.88 17.86
C LYS A 652 14.88 21.26 18.47
N LYS A 653 13.99 21.31 19.45
CA LYS A 653 13.68 22.55 20.21
C LYS A 653 14.85 22.99 21.12
N LYS A 654 15.74 22.09 21.56
CA LYS A 654 16.95 22.44 22.31
C LYS A 654 18.05 23.00 21.40
N ASP A 655 18.21 22.49 20.19
CA ASP A 655 19.19 23.01 19.22
C ASP A 655 18.79 24.38 18.67
N ASP A 656 17.50 24.60 18.39
CA ASP A 656 17.01 25.92 17.96
C ASP A 656 17.08 26.97 19.09
N GLY A 657 17.00 26.54 20.38
CA GLY A 657 17.16 27.43 21.53
C GLY A 657 18.60 27.88 21.80
N HIS A 658 19.62 27.14 21.33
CA HIS A 658 21.03 27.48 21.50
C HIS A 658 21.58 28.38 20.37
N ASN A 659 20.91 28.45 19.22
CA ASN A 659 21.32 29.29 18.09
C ASN A 659 20.81 30.74 18.15
N HIS A 660 19.95 31.09 19.10
CA HIS A 660 19.43 32.46 19.28
C HIS A 660 20.15 33.27 20.34
N SER A 661 21.18 32.74 21.03
CA SER A 661 21.91 33.47 22.09
C SER A 661 23.30 33.97 21.71
N SER A 662 23.72 33.91 20.46
CA SER A 662 25.04 34.40 20.02
C SER A 662 25.02 35.16 18.69
N GLN A 663 24.17 36.23 18.61
CA GLN A 663 24.43 37.32 17.65
C GLN A 663 23.78 38.60 18.16
N GLY A 664 24.51 39.26 19.02
CA GLY A 664 24.29 40.66 19.40
C GLY A 664 25.58 41.39 19.31
N SER A 665 25.66 42.34 18.39
CA SER A 665 26.70 43.39 18.22
C SER A 665 27.57 43.22 16.98
N ALA A 666 27.27 43.93 15.91
CA ALA A 666 28.03 45.08 15.40
C ALA A 666 27.48 45.59 14.07
N MET A 667 26.94 46.80 14.15
CA MET A 667 27.12 47.94 13.23
C MET A 667 27.36 47.72 11.75
N GLY A 668 26.53 48.42 10.95
CA GLY A 668 27.11 49.22 9.89
C GLY A 668 26.30 49.32 8.60
N ASN A 669 25.48 50.32 8.52
CA ASN A 669 25.20 51.20 7.35
C ASN A 669 25.51 50.71 5.93
N LEU A 670 24.56 50.79 5.02
CA LEU A 670 24.39 51.76 3.92
C LEU A 670 23.70 51.15 2.67
N ARG A 671 22.61 51.79 2.32
CA ARG A 671 22.18 52.21 0.98
C ARG A 671 22.12 51.21 -0.19
N GLY A 672 20.94 51.20 -0.81
CA GLY A 672 20.87 51.27 -2.26
C GLY A 672 19.66 50.52 -2.84
N MET A 673 18.60 51.23 -3.03
CA MET A 673 17.60 51.33 -4.09
C MET A 673 17.80 50.47 -5.36
N THR A 674 16.65 50.11 -5.85
CA THR A 674 16.14 49.80 -7.22
C THR A 674 15.81 48.31 -7.34
N GLY A 675 14.61 47.88 -7.66
CA GLY A 675 13.65 48.38 -8.64
C GLY A 675 13.39 47.29 -9.67
N GLY A 676 12.11 46.92 -9.90
CA GLY A 676 11.67 46.26 -11.13
C GLY A 676 11.28 44.78 -10.98
N MET A 677 10.02 44.50 -10.88
CA MET A 677 9.09 44.02 -11.93
C MET A 677 9.69 42.99 -12.93
N PHE A 678 9.29 41.77 -12.86
CA PHE A 678 8.32 41.08 -13.74
C PHE A 678 7.96 39.70 -13.16
#